data_dfa6d3d3b7949ab83d61b025a14628ba
#
_entry.id   dfa6d3d3b7949ab83d61b025a14628ba
#
_cell.length_a   1.000
_cell.length_b   1.000
_cell.length_c   1.000
_cell.angle_alpha   90.00
_cell.angle_beta   90.00
_cell.angle_gamma   90.00
#
_symmetry.space_group_name_H-M   'P 1'
#
loop_
_entity.id
_entity.type
_entity.pdbx_description
1 polymer ?
#
loop_
_entity_poly.entity_id
_entity_poly.type
_entity_poly.pdbx_seq_one_letter_code
_entity_poly.pdbx_strand_id
1 'polypeptide(L)'
;MRINKLLIANRGEIALRILNTARSMGIECVTMHSKSDKKSQFVKSSDESFFLPNGYMDQDRILQKAKELKVDAIHPGYGFLSENAEFCEKVISQGIKWIGPDAETIRLMGDKINSKDLCIKENIPTLMKSSNIKSAEKIGFPILVKASAGGGGKGMRIVNSNNELKEAVTSAKREAKSSFGDDRVFLEKYIRKSRHIEVQILGDNHGNVIHLGERECSIQRRHQKIIEESPSSRLTEKLRSEITSTAVKLAKRLGYKSAGTVEFLFDEDTNEFWFLEVNTRLQVEHPVTEEVTGIDLVKEQINIAEGKKLGIKQDEIIAHGHAIEARLYAENPQNQFLPEIGRIETIRFPDSDEIRWDSGIVSGDEITPEYDPMLAKVIAWGETREQAAKILARELKSTHISGVITNKEFLVNCLENKSFLGGKTTSDFIERESKKLFSSIDKGLIDRSMKAAIIWLQETSKCGNSRLNFLPRNWTNGIMPHEQMIFSFEGEEYIYQYSNNQDVFEIHRKFFERISQSRGKILEFNENNLYFELDDSILNAQITESSGNITVNLGKGDITFKIKPRFVDPNEVVIEGGLSAPMPGKILNIKVKKNNKVKKGDTLITLEAMKMEHSIKANTDGVVEDVFVKAGEQVENGSLLMKIS
;
A
#
# COMPACT_ATOMS: atom_id res chain seq x y z
N MET A 1 -16.25 14.74 -30.13
CA MET A 1 -17.56 14.29 -29.61
C MET A 1 -17.47 14.28 -28.08
N ARG A 2 -18.37 14.94 -27.38
CA ARG A 2 -18.36 15.06 -25.91
C ARG A 2 -18.64 13.69 -25.26
N ILE A 3 -18.01 13.42 -24.13
CA ILE A 3 -18.28 12.26 -23.28
C ILE A 3 -19.34 12.69 -22.25
N ASN A 4 -20.50 12.04 -22.25
CA ASN A 4 -21.58 12.32 -21.30
C ASN A 4 -21.73 11.17 -20.29
N LYS A 5 -21.39 9.94 -20.68
CA LYS A 5 -21.46 8.75 -19.83
C LYS A 5 -20.17 7.94 -19.89
N LEU A 6 -19.53 7.75 -18.73
CA LEU A 6 -18.21 7.11 -18.59
C LEU A 6 -18.33 5.81 -17.80
N LEU A 7 -17.82 4.70 -18.33
CA LEU A 7 -17.55 3.49 -17.56
C LEU A 7 -16.16 3.54 -16.94
N ILE A 8 -16.08 3.42 -15.62
CA ILE A 8 -14.83 3.29 -14.88
C ILE A 8 -14.55 1.80 -14.70
N ALA A 9 -13.60 1.28 -15.52
CA ALA A 9 -13.26 -0.13 -15.54
C ALA A 9 -12.20 -0.47 -14.49
N ASN A 10 -12.46 -0.08 -13.24
CA ASN A 10 -11.54 -0.27 -12.12
C ASN A 10 -12.30 -0.30 -10.77
N ARG A 11 -11.57 -0.40 -9.64
CA ARG A 11 -12.10 -0.49 -8.28
C ARG A 11 -11.31 0.40 -7.30
N GLY A 12 -11.82 0.48 -6.07
CA GLY A 12 -11.10 1.09 -4.94
C GLY A 12 -10.88 2.59 -5.10
N GLU A 13 -9.72 3.06 -4.65
CA GLU A 13 -9.43 4.50 -4.62
C GLU A 13 -9.35 5.12 -6.01
N ILE A 14 -8.79 4.41 -7.00
CA ILE A 14 -8.67 4.96 -8.36
C ILE A 14 -10.03 5.11 -9.05
N ALA A 15 -10.98 4.23 -8.76
CA ALA A 15 -12.34 4.38 -9.27
C ALA A 15 -13.00 5.65 -8.70
N LEU A 16 -12.83 5.93 -7.40
CA LEU A 16 -13.30 7.17 -6.77
C LEU A 16 -12.56 8.41 -7.31
N ARG A 17 -11.26 8.31 -7.50
CA ARG A 17 -10.44 9.39 -8.07
C ARG A 17 -10.94 9.82 -9.46
N ILE A 18 -11.18 8.85 -10.34
CA ILE A 18 -11.71 9.10 -11.68
C ILE A 18 -13.14 9.65 -11.61
N LEU A 19 -13.98 9.04 -10.76
CA LEU A 19 -15.37 9.44 -10.56
C LEU A 19 -15.48 10.90 -10.12
N ASN A 20 -14.66 11.35 -9.19
CA ASN A 20 -14.68 12.72 -8.69
C ASN A 20 -14.38 13.73 -9.80
N THR A 21 -13.35 13.49 -10.62
CA THR A 21 -13.05 14.35 -11.76
C THR A 21 -14.16 14.31 -12.83
N ALA A 22 -14.61 13.12 -13.21
CA ALA A 22 -15.66 12.98 -14.22
C ALA A 22 -16.96 13.72 -13.80
N ARG A 23 -17.35 13.60 -12.53
CA ARG A 23 -18.49 14.34 -11.98
C ARG A 23 -18.31 15.86 -11.99
N SER A 24 -17.11 16.34 -11.66
CA SER A 24 -16.83 17.78 -11.74
C SER A 24 -16.94 18.33 -13.17
N MET A 25 -16.78 17.44 -14.18
CA MET A 25 -16.98 17.74 -15.59
C MET A 25 -18.45 17.55 -16.06
N GLY A 26 -19.35 17.13 -15.18
CA GLY A 26 -20.76 16.86 -15.49
C GLY A 26 -20.98 15.57 -16.28
N ILE A 27 -20.12 14.56 -16.10
CA ILE A 27 -20.19 13.26 -16.78
C ILE A 27 -20.87 12.24 -15.85
N GLU A 28 -21.85 11.51 -16.36
CA GLU A 28 -22.49 10.38 -15.69
C GLU A 28 -21.48 9.20 -15.56
N CYS A 29 -21.36 8.65 -14.37
CA CYS A 29 -20.36 7.63 -14.06
C CYS A 29 -21.00 6.27 -13.80
N VAL A 30 -20.60 5.29 -14.59
CA VAL A 30 -20.92 3.87 -14.38
C VAL A 30 -19.71 3.17 -13.75
N THR A 31 -19.95 2.36 -12.73
CA THR A 31 -18.92 1.51 -12.13
C THR A 31 -19.28 0.03 -12.28
N MET A 32 -18.33 -0.84 -12.01
CA MET A 32 -18.52 -2.27 -12.00
C MET A 32 -17.94 -2.86 -10.70
N HIS A 33 -18.50 -3.96 -10.22
CA HIS A 33 -18.05 -4.53 -8.95
C HIS A 33 -18.06 -6.05 -8.95
N SER A 34 -17.11 -6.65 -8.22
CA SER A 34 -17.13 -8.05 -7.82
C SER A 34 -18.09 -8.28 -6.65
N LYS A 35 -18.19 -9.53 -6.18
CA LYS A 35 -19.02 -9.86 -5.01
C LYS A 35 -18.54 -9.14 -3.75
N SER A 36 -17.23 -9.09 -3.53
CA SER A 36 -16.60 -8.44 -2.36
C SER A 36 -16.76 -6.91 -2.39
N ASP A 37 -16.75 -6.29 -3.57
CA ASP A 37 -16.83 -4.83 -3.71
C ASP A 37 -18.26 -4.26 -3.73
N LYS A 38 -19.32 -5.10 -3.65
CA LYS A 38 -20.71 -4.66 -3.78
C LYS A 38 -21.10 -3.50 -2.85
N LYS A 39 -20.49 -3.42 -1.67
CA LYS A 39 -20.75 -2.39 -0.66
C LYS A 39 -19.70 -1.27 -0.64
N SER A 40 -18.70 -1.32 -1.50
CA SER A 40 -17.60 -0.36 -1.53
C SER A 40 -18.07 1.05 -1.86
N GLN A 41 -17.30 2.04 -1.40
CA GLN A 41 -17.66 3.45 -1.53
C GLN A 41 -17.77 3.89 -3.00
N PHE A 42 -16.90 3.42 -3.89
CA PHE A 42 -16.97 3.79 -5.32
C PHE A 42 -18.23 3.27 -6.01
N VAL A 43 -18.80 2.13 -5.56
CA VAL A 43 -20.08 1.61 -6.05
C VAL A 43 -21.23 2.46 -5.56
N LYS A 44 -21.25 2.82 -4.26
CA LYS A 44 -22.29 3.67 -3.68
C LYS A 44 -22.29 5.09 -4.24
N SER A 45 -21.11 5.57 -4.63
CA SER A 45 -20.92 6.93 -5.15
C SER A 45 -21.18 7.04 -6.65
N SER A 46 -21.26 5.95 -7.42
CA SER A 46 -21.53 6.01 -8.86
C SER A 46 -23.02 6.25 -9.15
N ASP A 47 -23.31 6.75 -10.35
CA ASP A 47 -24.70 6.98 -10.80
C ASP A 47 -25.38 5.64 -11.16
N GLU A 48 -24.58 4.68 -11.66
CA GLU A 48 -25.02 3.32 -11.97
C GLU A 48 -23.88 2.33 -11.75
N SER A 49 -24.18 1.08 -11.40
CA SER A 49 -23.17 0.03 -11.24
C SER A 49 -23.70 -1.34 -11.66
N PHE A 50 -22.81 -2.25 -12.06
CA PHE A 50 -23.17 -3.61 -12.44
C PHE A 50 -22.20 -4.67 -11.86
N PHE A 51 -22.74 -5.87 -11.69
CA PHE A 51 -22.02 -6.99 -11.12
C PHE A 51 -21.20 -7.76 -12.17
N LEU A 52 -19.94 -8.09 -11.80
CA LEU A 52 -18.98 -8.92 -12.54
C LEU A 52 -18.80 -10.27 -11.84
N PRO A 53 -19.46 -11.33 -12.28
CA PRO A 53 -19.34 -12.66 -11.64
C PRO A 53 -17.93 -13.24 -11.71
N ASN A 54 -17.19 -12.95 -12.78
CA ASN A 54 -15.84 -13.48 -13.04
C ASN A 54 -14.74 -12.46 -12.68
N GLY A 55 -15.09 -11.35 -11.99
CA GLY A 55 -14.15 -10.30 -11.58
C GLY A 55 -13.72 -9.36 -12.70
N TYR A 56 -12.77 -8.47 -12.37
CA TYR A 56 -12.39 -7.32 -13.20
C TYR A 56 -11.62 -7.65 -14.50
N MET A 57 -11.29 -8.91 -14.74
CA MET A 57 -10.65 -9.36 -15.98
C MET A 57 -11.64 -9.89 -17.02
N ASP A 58 -12.95 -9.90 -16.75
CA ASP A 58 -14.01 -10.37 -17.63
C ASP A 58 -14.31 -9.37 -18.75
N GLN A 59 -13.47 -9.35 -19.78
CA GLN A 59 -13.57 -8.42 -20.91
C GLN A 59 -14.94 -8.46 -21.58
N ASP A 60 -15.47 -9.66 -21.82
CA ASP A 60 -16.71 -9.85 -22.60
C ASP A 60 -17.90 -9.30 -21.84
N ARG A 61 -17.98 -9.53 -20.54
CA ARG A 61 -19.04 -8.97 -19.69
C ARG A 61 -18.97 -7.47 -19.59
N ILE A 62 -17.76 -6.92 -19.45
CA ILE A 62 -17.53 -5.47 -19.40
C ILE A 62 -18.01 -4.83 -20.70
N LEU A 63 -17.65 -5.35 -21.86
CA LEU A 63 -18.04 -4.83 -23.16
C LEU A 63 -19.54 -4.97 -23.43
N GLN A 64 -20.12 -6.10 -23.06
CA GLN A 64 -21.56 -6.30 -23.15
C GLN A 64 -22.32 -5.22 -22.37
N LYS A 65 -21.93 -5.00 -21.11
CA LYS A 65 -22.55 -4.00 -20.23
C LYS A 65 -22.31 -2.58 -20.71
N ALA A 66 -21.11 -2.24 -21.16
CA ALA A 66 -20.79 -0.95 -21.73
C ALA A 66 -21.72 -0.59 -22.90
N LYS A 67 -22.03 -1.57 -23.76
CA LYS A 67 -22.95 -1.41 -24.87
C LYS A 67 -24.42 -1.30 -24.42
N GLU A 68 -24.86 -2.18 -23.51
CA GLU A 68 -26.22 -2.15 -22.94
C GLU A 68 -26.52 -0.79 -22.29
N LEU A 69 -25.55 -0.25 -21.54
CA LEU A 69 -25.65 1.00 -20.81
C LEU A 69 -25.35 2.24 -21.68
N LYS A 70 -24.99 2.02 -22.94
CA LYS A 70 -24.67 3.07 -23.93
C LYS A 70 -23.61 4.06 -23.43
N VAL A 71 -22.51 3.55 -22.83
CA VAL A 71 -21.43 4.41 -22.38
C VAL A 71 -20.67 4.98 -23.58
N ASP A 72 -20.25 6.24 -23.49
CA ASP A 72 -19.47 6.92 -24.55
C ASP A 72 -17.98 6.55 -24.49
N ALA A 73 -17.48 6.27 -23.29
CA ALA A 73 -16.05 6.01 -23.04
C ALA A 73 -15.82 5.03 -21.91
N ILE A 74 -14.64 4.39 -21.90
CA ILE A 74 -14.12 3.56 -20.83
C ILE A 74 -12.82 4.13 -20.33
N HIS A 75 -12.72 4.38 -19.01
CA HIS A 75 -11.46 4.71 -18.32
C HIS A 75 -10.96 3.48 -17.56
N PRO A 76 -9.80 2.92 -17.91
CA PRO A 76 -9.30 1.69 -17.29
C PRO A 76 -8.60 1.92 -15.96
N GLY A 77 -8.27 3.17 -15.58
CA GLY A 77 -7.43 3.47 -14.43
C GLY A 77 -6.03 2.89 -14.57
N TYR A 78 -5.60 2.12 -13.57
CA TYR A 78 -4.35 1.36 -13.58
C TYR A 78 -4.55 -0.08 -13.11
N GLY A 79 -3.63 -1.00 -13.43
CA GLY A 79 -3.79 -2.44 -13.17
C GLY A 79 -4.90 -3.05 -14.04
N PHE A 80 -5.32 -4.28 -13.72
CA PHE A 80 -6.34 -5.03 -14.46
C PHE A 80 -6.16 -4.97 -15.97
N LEU A 81 -7.10 -4.35 -16.68
CA LEU A 81 -7.13 -4.27 -18.14
C LEU A 81 -6.49 -2.98 -18.73
N SER A 82 -5.90 -2.13 -17.89
CA SER A 82 -5.37 -0.82 -18.31
C SER A 82 -4.23 -0.91 -19.34
N GLU A 83 -3.44 -1.98 -19.32
CA GLU A 83 -2.34 -2.26 -20.25
C GLU A 83 -2.63 -3.46 -21.16
N ASN A 84 -3.92 -3.77 -21.37
CA ASN A 84 -4.35 -4.86 -22.24
C ASN A 84 -4.71 -4.33 -23.64
N ALA A 85 -3.80 -4.54 -24.61
CA ALA A 85 -3.97 -4.07 -25.97
C ALA A 85 -5.20 -4.68 -26.68
N GLU A 86 -5.49 -5.97 -26.44
CA GLU A 86 -6.66 -6.66 -27.01
C GLU A 86 -7.97 -6.06 -26.51
N PHE A 87 -8.06 -5.76 -25.22
CA PHE A 87 -9.24 -5.12 -24.64
C PHE A 87 -9.43 -3.71 -25.22
N CYS A 88 -8.35 -2.93 -25.34
CA CYS A 88 -8.37 -1.61 -25.99
C CYS A 88 -8.93 -1.70 -27.43
N GLU A 89 -8.45 -2.65 -28.23
CA GLU A 89 -8.94 -2.89 -29.60
C GLU A 89 -10.44 -3.25 -29.62
N LYS A 90 -10.86 -4.16 -28.72
CA LYS A 90 -12.28 -4.54 -28.61
C LYS A 90 -13.17 -3.35 -28.24
N VAL A 91 -12.74 -2.49 -27.30
CA VAL A 91 -13.48 -1.29 -26.90
C VAL A 91 -13.64 -0.36 -28.11
N ILE A 92 -12.55 -0.04 -28.82
CA ILE A 92 -12.56 0.86 -29.97
C ILE A 92 -13.41 0.29 -31.12
N SER A 93 -13.32 -1.01 -31.39
CA SER A 93 -14.09 -1.69 -32.45
C SER A 93 -15.61 -1.64 -32.22
N GLN A 94 -16.06 -1.45 -30.99
CA GLN A 94 -17.46 -1.25 -30.63
C GLN A 94 -17.92 0.21 -30.72
N GLY A 95 -17.05 1.13 -31.15
CA GLY A 95 -17.34 2.57 -31.24
C GLY A 95 -17.31 3.30 -29.90
N ILE A 96 -16.78 2.65 -28.85
CA ILE A 96 -16.62 3.22 -27.52
C ILE A 96 -15.22 3.85 -27.43
N LYS A 97 -15.11 5.04 -26.86
CA LYS A 97 -13.83 5.71 -26.70
C LYS A 97 -13.01 5.04 -25.58
N TRP A 98 -11.75 4.79 -25.87
CA TRP A 98 -10.76 4.35 -24.90
C TRP A 98 -10.01 5.55 -24.30
N ILE A 99 -10.00 5.69 -22.98
CA ILE A 99 -9.25 6.76 -22.30
C ILE A 99 -7.88 6.19 -21.90
N GLY A 100 -6.93 6.34 -22.80
CA GLY A 100 -5.58 5.79 -22.72
C GLY A 100 -4.85 5.91 -24.06
N PRO A 101 -3.60 5.42 -24.17
CA PRO A 101 -2.90 5.31 -25.42
C PRO A 101 -3.54 4.25 -26.33
N ASP A 102 -3.15 4.24 -27.60
CA ASP A 102 -3.66 3.24 -28.55
C ASP A 102 -3.09 1.83 -28.30
N ALA A 103 -3.79 0.83 -28.83
CA ALA A 103 -3.46 -0.58 -28.60
C ALA A 103 -2.07 -0.97 -29.13
N GLU A 104 -1.60 -0.32 -30.22
CA GLU A 104 -0.26 -0.58 -30.77
C GLU A 104 0.82 -0.10 -29.80
N THR A 105 0.66 1.09 -29.23
CA THR A 105 1.56 1.64 -28.21
C THR A 105 1.57 0.76 -26.95
N ILE A 106 0.39 0.30 -26.48
CA ILE A 106 0.29 -0.62 -25.35
C ILE A 106 1.06 -1.92 -25.65
N ARG A 107 0.85 -2.51 -26.83
CA ARG A 107 1.48 -3.77 -27.21
C ARG A 107 2.99 -3.64 -27.33
N LEU A 108 3.47 -2.55 -27.95
CA LEU A 108 4.89 -2.32 -28.17
C LEU A 108 5.64 -2.08 -26.86
N MET A 109 5.07 -1.27 -25.97
CA MET A 109 5.71 -0.93 -24.69
C MET A 109 5.54 -2.03 -23.62
N GLY A 110 4.54 -2.88 -23.73
CA GLY A 110 4.35 -4.03 -22.86
C GLY A 110 5.40 -5.13 -22.99
N ASP A 111 6.12 -5.19 -24.14
CA ASP A 111 7.27 -6.09 -24.34
C ASP A 111 8.58 -5.36 -24.03
N LYS A 112 9.24 -5.72 -22.91
CA LYS A 112 10.48 -5.08 -22.44
C LYS A 112 11.67 -5.26 -23.36
N ILE A 113 11.69 -6.30 -24.17
CA ILE A 113 12.75 -6.51 -25.15
C ILE A 113 12.55 -5.55 -26.32
N ASN A 114 11.34 -5.51 -26.89
CA ASN A 114 11.01 -4.68 -28.03
C ASN A 114 11.09 -3.18 -27.70
N SER A 115 10.61 -2.77 -26.53
CA SER A 115 10.70 -1.38 -26.08
C SER A 115 12.14 -0.89 -25.93
N LYS A 116 13.04 -1.73 -25.38
CA LYS A 116 14.46 -1.40 -25.28
C LYS A 116 15.17 -1.40 -26.65
N ASP A 117 14.79 -2.28 -27.55
CA ASP A 117 15.35 -2.28 -28.91
C ASP A 117 14.94 -1.02 -29.67
N LEU A 118 13.73 -0.52 -29.46
CA LEU A 118 13.32 0.79 -29.98
C LEU A 118 14.18 1.92 -29.38
N CYS A 119 14.36 1.92 -28.06
CA CYS A 119 15.19 2.92 -27.38
C CYS A 119 16.62 2.95 -27.91
N ILE A 120 17.24 1.79 -28.13
CA ILE A 120 18.58 1.71 -28.72
C ILE A 120 18.61 2.35 -30.13
N LYS A 121 17.62 2.07 -30.98
CA LYS A 121 17.50 2.65 -32.32
C LYS A 121 17.35 4.17 -32.30
N GLU A 122 16.67 4.68 -31.29
CA GLU A 122 16.42 6.13 -31.11
C GLU A 122 17.52 6.83 -30.30
N ASN A 123 18.64 6.15 -30.01
CA ASN A 123 19.73 6.67 -29.15
C ASN A 123 19.24 7.17 -27.79
N ILE A 124 18.34 6.42 -27.15
CA ILE A 124 17.92 6.63 -25.78
C ILE A 124 18.79 5.72 -24.88
N PRO A 125 19.38 6.24 -23.81
CA PRO A 125 20.25 5.44 -22.94
C PRO A 125 19.53 4.21 -22.38
N THR A 126 20.13 3.03 -22.55
CA THR A 126 19.62 1.75 -22.03
C THR A 126 20.74 0.97 -21.38
N LEU A 127 20.45 0.25 -20.31
CA LEU A 127 21.41 -0.67 -19.70
C LEU A 127 21.79 -1.79 -20.69
N MET A 128 23.04 -2.23 -20.59
CA MET A 128 23.51 -3.38 -21.37
C MET A 128 22.65 -4.60 -21.04
N LYS A 129 22.06 -5.19 -22.09
CA LYS A 129 21.20 -6.37 -21.98
C LYS A 129 21.64 -7.48 -22.92
N SER A 130 21.25 -8.71 -22.59
CA SER A 130 21.39 -9.85 -23.50
C SER A 130 20.35 -10.92 -23.19
N SER A 131 19.74 -11.48 -24.24
CA SER A 131 18.92 -12.68 -24.13
C SER A 131 19.77 -13.97 -24.10
N ASN A 132 21.06 -13.86 -24.40
CA ASN A 132 21.97 -14.99 -24.37
C ASN A 132 22.67 -15.08 -23.01
N ILE A 133 22.41 -16.15 -22.28
CA ILE A 133 22.99 -16.42 -20.93
C ILE A 133 24.52 -16.43 -20.97
N LYS A 134 25.12 -16.87 -22.06
CA LYS A 134 26.60 -16.90 -22.23
C LYS A 134 27.22 -15.51 -22.26
N SER A 135 26.44 -14.47 -22.44
CA SER A 135 26.92 -13.07 -22.43
C SER A 135 27.03 -12.46 -21.03
N ALA A 136 26.75 -13.22 -19.97
CA ALA A 136 26.76 -12.74 -18.59
C ALA A 136 28.11 -12.09 -18.19
N GLU A 137 29.23 -12.68 -18.58
CA GLU A 137 30.56 -12.13 -18.29
C GLU A 137 30.82 -10.79 -18.98
N LYS A 138 30.26 -10.56 -20.18
CA LYS A 138 30.36 -9.28 -20.88
C LYS A 138 29.54 -8.18 -20.22
N ILE A 139 28.38 -8.52 -19.65
CA ILE A 139 27.54 -7.59 -18.88
C ILE A 139 28.23 -7.23 -17.57
N GLY A 140 28.93 -8.19 -16.94
CA GLY A 140 29.61 -8.04 -15.67
C GLY A 140 28.68 -8.09 -14.46
N PHE A 141 29.05 -8.92 -13.47
CA PHE A 141 28.28 -9.07 -12.23
C PHE A 141 28.34 -7.82 -11.33
N PRO A 142 27.31 -7.54 -10.54
CA PRO A 142 26.05 -8.26 -10.44
C PRO A 142 25.14 -8.03 -11.67
N ILE A 143 24.32 -9.04 -11.97
CA ILE A 143 23.38 -9.08 -13.09
C ILE A 143 21.97 -9.25 -12.55
N LEU A 144 21.00 -8.63 -13.23
CA LEU A 144 19.59 -8.84 -12.99
C LEU A 144 19.00 -9.71 -14.09
N VAL A 145 18.44 -10.86 -13.74
CA VAL A 145 17.60 -11.68 -14.62
C VAL A 145 16.20 -11.09 -14.59
N LYS A 146 15.61 -10.81 -15.74
CA LYS A 146 14.26 -10.20 -15.87
C LYS A 146 13.39 -10.98 -16.83
N ALA A 147 12.09 -11.09 -16.51
CA ALA A 147 11.07 -11.54 -17.47
C ALA A 147 10.85 -10.48 -18.56
N SER A 148 10.56 -10.92 -19.80
CA SER A 148 10.24 -10.05 -20.93
C SER A 148 8.88 -9.38 -20.78
N ALA A 149 7.90 -10.12 -20.27
CA ALA A 149 6.53 -9.65 -20.05
C ALA A 149 6.28 -9.36 -18.56
N GLY A 150 5.29 -8.50 -18.28
CA GLY A 150 4.80 -8.20 -16.95
C GLY A 150 5.56 -7.14 -16.17
N GLY A 151 5.10 -6.86 -14.93
CA GLY A 151 5.60 -5.80 -14.05
C GLY A 151 5.62 -6.23 -12.58
N GLY A 152 5.86 -5.28 -11.66
CA GLY A 152 5.81 -5.51 -10.21
C GLY A 152 6.93 -6.41 -9.67
N GLY A 153 8.07 -6.51 -10.37
CA GLY A 153 9.25 -7.26 -9.92
C GLY A 153 9.16 -8.78 -10.00
N LYS A 154 8.06 -9.35 -10.50
CA LYS A 154 7.92 -10.80 -10.70
C LYS A 154 8.87 -11.30 -11.79
N GLY A 155 9.48 -12.47 -11.57
CA GLY A 155 10.48 -13.03 -12.49
C GLY A 155 11.82 -12.29 -12.47
N MET A 156 12.11 -11.51 -11.41
CA MET A 156 13.38 -10.81 -11.24
C MET A 156 14.28 -11.52 -10.22
N ARG A 157 15.57 -11.68 -10.57
CA ARG A 157 16.58 -12.30 -9.69
C ARG A 157 17.91 -11.59 -9.85
N ILE A 158 18.48 -11.15 -8.73
CA ILE A 158 19.85 -10.62 -8.68
C ILE A 158 20.82 -11.81 -8.63
N VAL A 159 21.83 -11.79 -9.46
CA VAL A 159 22.86 -12.82 -9.58
C VAL A 159 24.21 -12.17 -9.38
N ASN A 160 24.93 -12.62 -8.36
CA ASN A 160 26.25 -12.04 -8.00
C ASN A 160 27.42 -12.79 -8.64
N SER A 161 27.21 -14.02 -9.09
CA SER A 161 28.24 -14.87 -9.68
C SER A 161 27.70 -15.79 -10.76
N ASN A 162 28.60 -16.29 -11.59
CA ASN A 162 28.24 -17.22 -12.69
C ASN A 162 27.66 -18.55 -12.17
N ASN A 163 28.02 -18.96 -10.96
CA ASN A 163 27.54 -20.20 -10.34
C ASN A 163 26.03 -20.17 -10.06
N GLU A 164 25.48 -18.99 -9.72
CA GLU A 164 24.05 -18.80 -9.40
C GLU A 164 23.19 -18.62 -10.65
N LEU A 165 23.80 -18.28 -11.80
CA LEU A 165 23.10 -17.80 -12.99
C LEU A 165 22.10 -18.84 -13.54
N LYS A 166 22.48 -20.09 -13.66
CA LYS A 166 21.64 -21.14 -14.25
C LYS A 166 20.38 -21.41 -13.43
N GLU A 167 20.50 -21.42 -12.11
CA GLU A 167 19.39 -21.64 -11.20
C GLU A 167 18.45 -20.42 -11.20
N ALA A 168 19.00 -19.21 -11.13
CA ALA A 168 18.27 -17.96 -11.17
C ALA A 168 17.44 -17.82 -12.46
N VAL A 169 18.02 -18.14 -13.62
CA VAL A 169 17.31 -18.13 -14.92
C VAL A 169 16.20 -19.15 -14.96
N THR A 170 16.43 -20.37 -14.47
CA THR A 170 15.41 -21.42 -14.45
C THR A 170 14.23 -21.05 -13.56
N SER A 171 14.52 -20.49 -12.38
CA SER A 171 13.50 -20.00 -11.45
C SER A 171 12.71 -18.83 -12.03
N ALA A 172 13.40 -17.84 -12.62
CA ALA A 172 12.76 -16.68 -13.25
C ALA A 172 11.83 -17.09 -14.41
N LYS A 173 12.26 -18.02 -15.27
CA LYS A 173 11.44 -18.55 -16.36
C LYS A 173 10.15 -19.22 -15.87
N ARG A 174 10.26 -20.05 -14.83
CA ARG A 174 9.10 -20.74 -14.24
C ARG A 174 8.08 -19.74 -13.68
N GLU A 175 8.56 -18.75 -12.93
CA GLU A 175 7.71 -17.70 -12.36
C GLU A 175 7.06 -16.85 -13.45
N ALA A 176 7.82 -16.45 -14.47
CA ALA A 176 7.31 -15.67 -15.61
C ALA A 176 6.23 -16.44 -16.38
N LYS A 177 6.43 -17.75 -16.62
CA LYS A 177 5.44 -18.62 -17.28
C LYS A 177 4.14 -18.70 -16.48
N SER A 178 4.23 -18.90 -15.17
CA SER A 178 3.03 -19.02 -14.32
C SER A 178 2.28 -17.68 -14.17
N SER A 179 3.00 -16.56 -14.09
CA SER A 179 2.40 -15.24 -13.84
C SER A 179 1.91 -14.53 -15.09
N PHE A 180 2.60 -14.71 -16.22
CA PHE A 180 2.38 -13.92 -17.44
C PHE A 180 2.13 -14.77 -18.70
N GLY A 181 2.22 -16.10 -18.60
CA GLY A 181 2.11 -17.00 -19.76
C GLY A 181 3.34 -17.01 -20.68
N ASP A 182 4.33 -16.16 -20.46
CA ASP A 182 5.54 -16.00 -21.25
C ASP A 182 6.77 -16.33 -20.40
N ASP A 183 7.64 -17.25 -20.87
CA ASP A 183 8.84 -17.68 -20.17
C ASP A 183 10.13 -17.00 -20.67
N ARG A 184 10.03 -16.03 -21.59
CA ARG A 184 11.20 -15.30 -22.08
C ARG A 184 11.80 -14.44 -20.96
N VAL A 185 13.12 -14.59 -20.76
CA VAL A 185 13.91 -13.81 -19.82
C VAL A 185 15.14 -13.24 -20.52
N PHE A 186 15.66 -12.15 -19.99
CA PHE A 186 16.90 -11.55 -20.41
C PHE A 186 17.76 -11.14 -19.23
N LEU A 187 19.06 -10.95 -19.48
CA LEU A 187 20.03 -10.47 -18.50
C LEU A 187 20.24 -8.98 -18.69
N GLU A 188 20.37 -8.25 -17.59
CA GLU A 188 20.64 -6.82 -17.59
C GLU A 188 21.65 -6.45 -16.51
N LYS A 189 22.46 -5.40 -16.72
CA LYS A 189 23.36 -4.89 -15.70
C LYS A 189 22.58 -4.43 -14.47
N TYR A 190 22.99 -4.86 -13.27
CA TYR A 190 22.39 -4.42 -12.02
C TYR A 190 23.16 -3.23 -11.42
N ILE A 191 22.44 -2.16 -11.10
CA ILE A 191 23.00 -0.96 -10.47
C ILE A 191 22.61 -0.99 -8.99
N ARG A 192 23.59 -1.03 -8.11
CA ARG A 192 23.35 -1.21 -6.65
C ARG A 192 22.77 0.02 -5.98
N LYS A 193 23.31 1.21 -6.27
CA LYS A 193 22.87 2.49 -5.69
C LYS A 193 22.07 3.27 -6.71
N SER A 194 20.92 2.78 -7.03
CA SER A 194 20.06 3.40 -8.04
C SER A 194 18.92 4.17 -7.43
N ARG A 195 18.44 5.15 -8.19
CA ARG A 195 17.17 5.82 -7.97
C ARG A 195 16.22 5.46 -9.09
N HIS A 196 14.95 5.36 -8.75
CA HIS A 196 13.88 5.19 -9.70
C HIS A 196 13.28 6.56 -9.98
N ILE A 197 13.61 7.10 -11.15
CA ILE A 197 13.12 8.38 -11.64
C ILE A 197 12.16 8.12 -12.78
N GLU A 198 11.04 8.81 -12.79
CA GLU A 198 10.03 8.64 -13.82
C GLU A 198 9.49 9.99 -14.28
N VAL A 199 9.17 10.10 -15.56
CA VAL A 199 8.68 11.32 -16.17
C VAL A 199 7.22 11.17 -16.59
N GLN A 200 6.36 12.05 -16.07
CA GLN A 200 4.97 12.12 -16.50
C GLN A 200 4.90 12.75 -17.89
N ILE A 201 4.41 12.00 -18.86
CA ILE A 201 4.14 12.50 -20.21
C ILE A 201 2.64 12.64 -20.44
N LEU A 202 2.29 13.57 -21.31
CA LEU A 202 0.92 13.79 -21.78
C LEU A 202 0.96 14.11 -23.27
N GLY A 203 0.22 13.34 -24.08
CA GLY A 203 0.15 13.51 -25.53
C GLY A 203 -1.29 13.62 -26.03
N ASP A 204 -1.54 14.46 -27.04
CA ASP A 204 -2.85 14.61 -27.65
C ASP A 204 -2.98 13.91 -29.00
N ASN A 205 -4.20 13.93 -29.57
CA ASN A 205 -4.47 13.35 -30.89
C ASN A 205 -3.94 14.21 -32.06
N HIS A 206 -3.28 15.36 -31.79
CA HIS A 206 -2.80 16.33 -32.77
C HIS A 206 -1.28 16.33 -32.86
N GLY A 207 -0.60 15.42 -32.17
CA GLY A 207 0.86 15.27 -32.17
C GLY A 207 1.59 16.17 -31.16
N ASN A 208 0.88 16.88 -30.29
CA ASN A 208 1.51 17.61 -29.20
C ASN A 208 1.84 16.63 -28.07
N VAL A 209 3.06 16.72 -27.56
CA VAL A 209 3.55 15.93 -26.43
C VAL A 209 4.33 16.83 -25.49
N ILE A 210 3.96 16.82 -24.21
CA ILE A 210 4.60 17.56 -23.14
C ILE A 210 4.99 16.62 -21.99
N HIS A 211 5.85 17.08 -21.10
CA HIS A 211 6.08 16.45 -19.79
C HIS A 211 5.57 17.35 -18.65
N LEU A 212 5.18 16.74 -17.55
CA LEU A 212 4.75 17.42 -16.33
C LEU A 212 5.76 17.26 -15.19
N GLY A 213 7.05 17.21 -15.54
CA GLY A 213 8.12 16.99 -14.58
C GLY A 213 8.35 15.51 -14.29
N GLU A 214 9.24 15.30 -13.32
CA GLU A 214 9.60 13.95 -12.87
C GLU A 214 9.10 13.67 -11.46
N ARG A 215 9.01 12.38 -11.15
CA ARG A 215 8.82 11.82 -9.81
C ARG A 215 10.00 10.95 -9.43
N GLU A 216 10.30 10.87 -8.15
CA GLU A 216 11.22 9.90 -7.60
C GLU A 216 10.45 8.85 -6.79
N CYS A 217 10.64 7.57 -7.15
CA CYS A 217 9.94 6.42 -6.59
C CYS A 217 10.93 5.37 -6.06
N SER A 218 12.04 5.83 -5.48
CA SER A 218 13.16 4.96 -5.08
C SER A 218 12.88 4.14 -3.83
N ILE A 219 11.96 4.60 -2.94
CA ILE A 219 11.59 3.86 -1.73
C ILE A 219 10.60 2.76 -2.10
N GLN A 220 11.13 1.56 -2.19
CA GLN A 220 10.40 0.38 -2.66
C GLN A 220 10.63 -0.81 -1.75
N ARG A 221 9.64 -1.66 -1.63
CA ARG A 221 9.73 -2.98 -1.00
C ARG A 221 9.51 -4.06 -2.05
N ARG A 222 10.51 -4.91 -2.28
CA ARG A 222 10.43 -5.97 -3.31
C ARG A 222 9.91 -5.44 -4.66
N HIS A 223 10.43 -4.26 -5.08
CA HIS A 223 10.02 -3.54 -6.30
C HIS A 223 8.60 -2.94 -6.29
N GLN A 224 7.92 -2.94 -5.15
CA GLN A 224 6.67 -2.22 -4.95
C GLN A 224 6.98 -0.84 -4.35
N LYS A 225 6.57 0.21 -5.01
CA LYS A 225 6.71 1.60 -4.55
C LYS A 225 5.90 1.81 -3.27
N ILE A 226 6.42 2.57 -2.31
CA ILE A 226 5.78 2.82 -1.00
C ILE A 226 5.70 4.31 -0.70
N ILE A 227 6.76 5.07 -1.03
CA ILE A 227 6.79 6.53 -0.90
C ILE A 227 7.32 7.08 -2.21
N GLU A 228 6.61 8.05 -2.75
CA GLU A 228 6.90 8.75 -3.99
C GLU A 228 6.93 10.25 -3.76
N GLU A 229 7.75 10.96 -4.52
CA GLU A 229 7.88 12.40 -4.38
C GLU A 229 8.06 13.12 -5.72
N SER A 230 7.65 14.37 -5.78
CA SER A 230 7.89 15.27 -6.92
C SER A 230 8.18 16.69 -6.40
N PRO A 231 9.22 17.36 -6.96
CA PRO A 231 10.25 16.82 -7.86
C PRO A 231 11.28 15.96 -7.12
N SER A 232 12.17 15.26 -7.84
CA SER A 232 13.28 14.56 -7.21
C SER A 232 14.25 15.53 -6.55
N SER A 233 14.58 15.26 -5.29
CA SER A 233 15.51 16.08 -4.50
C SER A 233 16.97 15.97 -4.99
N ARG A 234 17.28 15.03 -5.87
CA ARG A 234 18.66 14.70 -6.27
C ARG A 234 19.04 15.17 -7.66
N LEU A 235 18.06 15.42 -8.52
CA LEU A 235 18.34 15.88 -9.88
C LEU A 235 18.71 17.35 -9.93
N THR A 236 19.84 17.66 -10.58
CA THR A 236 20.16 19.03 -10.97
C THR A 236 19.26 19.46 -12.12
N GLU A 237 19.08 20.78 -12.34
CA GLU A 237 18.28 21.29 -13.45
C GLU A 237 18.72 20.75 -14.82
N LYS A 238 20.04 20.58 -15.01
CA LYS A 238 20.59 19.99 -16.22
C LYS A 238 20.13 18.55 -16.41
N LEU A 239 20.29 17.70 -15.40
CA LEU A 239 19.87 16.29 -15.45
C LEU A 239 18.35 16.15 -15.60
N ARG A 240 17.57 17.01 -14.91
CA ARG A 240 16.12 17.07 -15.06
C ARG A 240 15.73 17.35 -16.51
N SER A 241 16.34 18.37 -17.12
CA SER A 241 16.09 18.71 -18.52
C SER A 241 16.49 17.59 -19.46
N GLU A 242 17.60 16.89 -19.23
CA GLU A 242 18.06 15.77 -20.06
C GLU A 242 17.10 14.58 -19.97
N ILE A 243 16.66 14.19 -18.75
CA ILE A 243 15.74 13.06 -18.55
C ILE A 243 14.37 13.38 -19.13
N THR A 244 13.81 14.57 -18.85
CA THR A 244 12.48 14.94 -19.33
C THR A 244 12.44 15.11 -20.85
N SER A 245 13.47 15.71 -21.46
CA SER A 245 13.57 15.80 -22.93
C SER A 245 13.71 14.42 -23.59
N THR A 246 14.43 13.48 -22.94
CA THR A 246 14.56 12.10 -23.42
C THR A 246 13.21 11.39 -23.39
N ALA A 247 12.41 11.57 -22.34
CA ALA A 247 11.06 11.02 -22.25
C ALA A 247 10.13 11.58 -23.33
N VAL A 248 10.15 12.89 -23.56
CA VAL A 248 9.37 13.55 -24.61
C VAL A 248 9.80 13.07 -26.00
N LYS A 249 11.10 12.89 -26.24
CA LYS A 249 11.64 12.34 -27.51
C LYS A 249 11.04 10.94 -27.78
N LEU A 250 11.05 10.05 -26.78
CA LEU A 250 10.45 8.72 -26.91
C LEU A 250 8.95 8.79 -27.16
N ALA A 251 8.23 9.60 -26.39
CA ALA A 251 6.79 9.75 -26.52
C ALA A 251 6.38 10.31 -27.91
N LYS A 252 7.12 11.27 -28.44
CA LYS A 252 6.92 11.78 -29.82
C LYS A 252 7.15 10.69 -30.84
N ARG A 253 8.20 9.88 -30.67
CA ARG A 253 8.52 8.78 -31.60
C ARG A 253 7.42 7.71 -31.60
N LEU A 254 6.78 7.49 -30.49
CA LEU A 254 5.64 6.57 -30.34
C LEU A 254 4.31 7.16 -30.84
N GLY A 255 4.24 8.45 -31.17
CA GLY A 255 2.96 9.14 -31.38
C GLY A 255 2.05 9.03 -30.16
N TYR A 256 2.61 9.10 -28.94
CA TYR A 256 1.95 8.81 -27.68
C TYR A 256 0.72 9.70 -27.45
N LYS A 257 -0.37 9.09 -27.00
CA LYS A 257 -1.63 9.77 -26.68
C LYS A 257 -2.02 9.48 -25.25
N SER A 258 -2.76 10.41 -24.63
CA SER A 258 -3.20 10.34 -23.22
C SER A 258 -2.03 10.49 -22.23
N ALA A 259 -2.27 10.19 -20.94
CA ALA A 259 -1.24 10.17 -19.92
C ALA A 259 -0.42 8.88 -19.97
N GLY A 260 0.86 9.00 -19.72
CA GLY A 260 1.77 7.88 -19.57
C GLY A 260 3.01 8.27 -18.79
N THR A 261 3.83 7.31 -18.47
CA THR A 261 5.02 7.52 -17.65
C THR A 261 6.20 6.79 -18.25
N VAL A 262 7.31 7.50 -18.43
CA VAL A 262 8.59 6.91 -18.86
C VAL A 262 9.48 6.75 -17.65
N GLU A 263 9.82 5.52 -17.30
CA GLU A 263 10.63 5.18 -16.13
C GLU A 263 12.11 5.05 -16.50
N PHE A 264 12.96 5.59 -15.62
CA PHE A 264 14.41 5.57 -15.74
C PHE A 264 15.05 5.06 -14.45
N LEU A 265 16.15 4.35 -14.60
CA LEU A 265 17.09 4.07 -13.53
C LEU A 265 18.18 5.14 -13.55
N PHE A 266 18.40 5.80 -12.44
CA PHE A 266 19.45 6.80 -12.25
C PHE A 266 20.51 6.25 -11.30
N ASP A 267 21.78 6.31 -11.68
CA ASP A 267 22.92 5.91 -10.83
C ASP A 267 23.46 7.12 -10.08
N GLU A 268 23.43 7.06 -8.75
CA GLU A 268 23.88 8.17 -7.91
C GLU A 268 25.42 8.37 -7.92
N ASP A 269 26.17 7.31 -8.23
CA ASP A 269 27.64 7.36 -8.24
C ASP A 269 28.18 7.97 -9.57
N THR A 270 27.53 7.71 -10.70
CA THR A 270 27.97 8.18 -12.04
C THR A 270 27.18 9.36 -12.56
N ASN A 271 25.99 9.66 -12.02
CA ASN A 271 24.99 10.59 -12.54
C ASN A 271 24.51 10.24 -13.96
N GLU A 272 24.56 8.98 -14.33
CA GLU A 272 24.01 8.46 -15.57
C GLU A 272 22.60 7.93 -15.36
N PHE A 273 21.77 7.95 -16.41
CA PHE A 273 20.43 7.39 -16.37
C PHE A 273 20.15 6.49 -17.56
N TRP A 274 19.28 5.49 -17.36
CA TRP A 274 18.91 4.53 -18.38
C TRP A 274 17.41 4.25 -18.34
N PHE A 275 16.86 4.12 -19.53
CA PHE A 275 15.47 3.73 -19.74
C PHE A 275 15.17 2.36 -19.11
N LEU A 276 14.09 2.28 -18.35
CA LEU A 276 13.55 1.05 -17.79
C LEU A 276 12.36 0.51 -18.58
N GLU A 277 11.27 1.26 -18.60
CA GLU A 277 10.01 0.90 -19.24
C GLU A 277 9.11 2.12 -19.44
N VAL A 278 8.03 1.95 -20.22
CA VAL A 278 6.93 2.92 -20.32
C VAL A 278 5.68 2.28 -19.74
N ASN A 279 5.08 2.93 -18.78
CA ASN A 279 3.74 2.57 -18.31
C ASN A 279 2.71 3.32 -19.15
N THR A 280 1.95 2.55 -19.93
CA THR A 280 0.98 3.05 -20.91
C THR A 280 -0.40 3.30 -20.28
N ARG A 281 -0.40 3.93 -19.12
CA ARG A 281 -1.57 4.20 -18.28
C ARG A 281 -1.30 5.33 -17.29
N LEU A 282 -2.34 5.73 -16.57
CA LEU A 282 -2.17 6.57 -15.39
C LEU A 282 -1.40 5.77 -14.30
N GLN A 283 -0.49 6.43 -13.61
CA GLN A 283 0.27 5.83 -12.50
C GLN A 283 -0.47 6.00 -11.16
N VAL A 284 -0.18 5.12 -10.19
CA VAL A 284 -0.71 5.24 -8.81
C VAL A 284 -0.29 6.58 -8.23
N GLU A 285 0.96 6.94 -8.38
CA GLU A 285 1.65 8.11 -7.84
C GLU A 285 1.47 9.41 -8.64
N HIS A 286 0.48 9.45 -9.56
CA HIS A 286 0.16 10.68 -10.31
C HIS A 286 -0.21 11.88 -9.43
N PRO A 287 -0.76 11.70 -8.22
CA PRO A 287 -1.14 12.82 -7.36
C PRO A 287 0.01 13.75 -7.02
N VAL A 288 1.25 13.26 -6.81
CA VAL A 288 2.36 14.17 -6.49
C VAL A 288 2.69 15.12 -7.65
N THR A 289 2.47 14.70 -8.90
CA THR A 289 2.58 15.59 -10.07
C THR A 289 1.45 16.60 -10.09
N GLU A 290 0.23 16.18 -9.79
CA GLU A 290 -0.93 17.08 -9.73
C GLU A 290 -0.75 18.16 -8.66
N GLU A 291 -0.27 17.80 -7.47
CA GLU A 291 -0.05 18.75 -6.37
C GLU A 291 1.02 19.80 -6.68
N VAL A 292 2.09 19.45 -7.41
CA VAL A 292 3.13 20.43 -7.75
C VAL A 292 2.83 21.24 -9.01
N THR A 293 1.98 20.75 -9.92
CA THR A 293 1.68 21.43 -11.19
C THR A 293 0.31 22.07 -11.24
N GLY A 294 -0.61 21.68 -10.36
CA GLY A 294 -2.02 22.10 -10.39
C GLY A 294 -2.83 21.53 -11.55
N ILE A 295 -2.30 20.51 -12.26
CA ILE A 295 -2.94 19.92 -13.44
C ILE A 295 -3.62 18.60 -13.07
N ASP A 296 -4.94 18.50 -13.25
CA ASP A 296 -5.70 17.25 -13.09
C ASP A 296 -5.48 16.33 -14.29
N LEU A 297 -4.70 15.28 -14.11
CA LEU A 297 -4.35 14.32 -15.17
C LEU A 297 -5.55 13.55 -15.70
N VAL A 298 -6.50 13.18 -14.85
CA VAL A 298 -7.73 12.48 -15.27
C VAL A 298 -8.57 13.39 -16.15
N LYS A 299 -8.69 14.67 -15.81
CA LYS A 299 -9.38 15.67 -16.63
C LYS A 299 -8.73 15.80 -17.99
N GLU A 300 -7.42 15.87 -18.05
CA GLU A 300 -6.70 15.96 -19.33
C GLU A 300 -6.83 14.67 -20.14
N GLN A 301 -6.82 13.49 -19.54
CA GLN A 301 -7.10 12.23 -20.22
C GLN A 301 -8.50 12.23 -20.87
N ILE A 302 -9.52 12.70 -20.16
CA ILE A 302 -10.88 12.82 -20.69
C ILE A 302 -10.94 13.84 -21.84
N ASN A 303 -10.31 15.01 -21.69
CA ASN A 303 -10.24 16.05 -22.72
C ASN A 303 -9.59 15.52 -24.01
N ILE A 304 -8.48 14.79 -23.89
CA ILE A 304 -7.79 14.18 -25.03
C ILE A 304 -8.68 13.14 -25.72
N ALA A 305 -9.38 12.30 -24.96
CA ALA A 305 -10.30 11.30 -25.52
C ALA A 305 -11.51 11.95 -26.22
N GLU A 306 -11.92 13.15 -25.82
CA GLU A 306 -12.89 13.97 -26.54
C GLU A 306 -12.35 14.54 -27.88
N GLY A 307 -11.04 14.47 -28.11
CA GLY A 307 -10.37 14.99 -29.30
C GLY A 307 -9.88 16.43 -29.15
N LYS A 308 -9.86 16.97 -27.93
CA LYS A 308 -9.32 18.31 -27.67
C LYS A 308 -7.79 18.32 -27.81
N LYS A 309 -7.25 19.47 -28.19
CA LYS A 309 -5.80 19.72 -28.12
C LYS A 309 -5.40 19.94 -26.65
N LEU A 310 -4.16 19.65 -26.34
CA LEU A 310 -3.56 20.08 -25.08
C LEU A 310 -3.71 21.60 -24.93
N GLY A 311 -4.41 22.03 -23.90
CA GLY A 311 -4.63 23.45 -23.61
C GLY A 311 -3.44 24.13 -22.94
N ILE A 312 -2.37 23.38 -22.66
CA ILE A 312 -1.21 23.79 -21.88
C ILE A 312 0.04 23.57 -22.72
N LYS A 313 0.92 24.58 -22.77
CA LYS A 313 2.22 24.47 -23.43
C LYS A 313 3.30 24.08 -22.43
N GLN A 314 4.42 23.53 -22.94
CA GLN A 314 5.52 23.08 -22.09
C GLN A 314 6.12 24.21 -21.22
N ASP A 315 6.21 25.41 -21.75
CA ASP A 315 6.74 26.60 -21.05
C ASP A 315 5.79 27.21 -20.02
N GLU A 316 4.53 26.81 -20.02
CA GLU A 316 3.52 27.23 -19.05
C GLU A 316 3.49 26.31 -17.81
N ILE A 317 4.17 25.15 -17.88
CA ILE A 317 4.20 24.18 -16.78
C ILE A 317 5.30 24.54 -15.80
N ILE A 318 4.90 25.02 -14.65
CA ILE A 318 5.80 25.40 -13.55
C ILE A 318 5.46 24.53 -12.35
N ALA A 319 6.42 23.74 -11.90
CA ALA A 319 6.27 23.01 -10.65
C ALA A 319 6.54 23.93 -9.46
N HIS A 320 5.63 23.95 -8.49
CA HIS A 320 5.73 24.73 -7.27
C HIS A 320 5.80 23.82 -6.04
N GLY A 321 6.74 24.13 -5.14
CA GLY A 321 6.89 23.39 -3.88
C GLY A 321 7.36 21.95 -4.09
N HIS A 322 6.92 21.08 -3.19
CA HIS A 322 7.27 19.66 -3.16
C HIS A 322 6.09 18.85 -2.64
N ALA A 323 5.77 17.76 -3.32
CA ALA A 323 4.73 16.85 -2.90
C ALA A 323 5.32 15.44 -2.60
N ILE A 324 4.81 14.81 -1.55
CA ILE A 324 5.17 13.45 -1.15
C ILE A 324 3.89 12.64 -0.98
N GLU A 325 3.85 11.48 -1.63
CA GLU A 325 2.80 10.47 -1.47
C GLU A 325 3.32 9.30 -0.63
N ALA A 326 2.47 8.78 0.24
CA ALA A 326 2.70 7.54 0.96
C ALA A 326 1.54 6.58 0.71
N ARG A 327 1.84 5.34 0.34
CA ARG A 327 0.83 4.30 0.13
C ARG A 327 0.52 3.60 1.45
N LEU A 328 -0.68 3.82 1.95
CA LEU A 328 -1.19 3.17 3.15
C LEU A 328 -1.78 1.80 2.78
N TYR A 329 -1.18 0.74 3.32
CA TYR A 329 -1.57 -0.66 3.10
C TYR A 329 -2.04 -1.33 4.38
N ALA A 330 -3.00 -2.25 4.27
CA ALA A 330 -3.28 -3.24 5.30
C ALA A 330 -2.23 -4.35 5.26
N GLU A 331 -1.07 -4.09 5.83
CA GLU A 331 0.09 -4.99 5.88
C GLU A 331 0.78 -4.88 7.23
N ASN A 332 1.37 -5.98 7.68
CA ASN A 332 2.12 -6.04 8.93
C ASN A 332 3.63 -5.91 8.67
N PRO A 333 4.24 -4.73 8.89
CA PRO A 333 5.67 -4.52 8.66
C PRO A 333 6.56 -5.40 9.54
N GLN A 334 6.14 -5.69 10.77
CA GLN A 334 6.89 -6.55 11.71
C GLN A 334 6.91 -8.01 11.24
N ASN A 335 5.89 -8.44 10.48
CA ASN A 335 5.80 -9.77 9.92
C ASN A 335 6.05 -9.78 8.40
N GLN A 336 7.17 -9.24 7.96
CA GLN A 336 7.60 -9.20 6.56
C GLN A 336 6.57 -8.59 5.59
N PHE A 337 5.75 -7.64 6.07
CA PHE A 337 4.67 -7.01 5.31
C PHE A 337 3.65 -8.02 4.78
N LEU A 338 3.31 -9.01 5.58
CA LEU A 338 2.19 -9.88 5.26
C LEU A 338 0.91 -9.05 5.17
N PRO A 339 0.09 -9.24 4.12
CA PRO A 339 -1.21 -8.60 4.03
C PRO A 339 -2.10 -8.97 5.21
N GLU A 340 -2.78 -7.98 5.75
CA GLU A 340 -3.78 -8.16 6.81
C GLU A 340 -5.17 -8.18 6.20
N ILE A 341 -5.94 -9.19 6.62
CA ILE A 341 -7.31 -9.41 6.19
C ILE A 341 -8.20 -9.21 7.38
N GLY A 342 -9.33 -8.58 7.20
CA GLY A 342 -10.26 -8.33 8.27
C GLY A 342 -11.15 -7.14 8.01
N ARG A 343 -11.93 -6.79 9.03
CA ARG A 343 -12.81 -5.64 9.00
C ARG A 343 -12.09 -4.41 9.53
N ILE A 344 -12.19 -3.31 8.80
CA ILE A 344 -11.84 -1.99 9.32
C ILE A 344 -12.96 -1.56 10.28
N GLU A 345 -12.73 -1.63 11.56
CA GLU A 345 -13.73 -1.24 12.54
C GLU A 345 -13.93 0.27 12.52
N THR A 346 -12.82 1.00 12.54
CA THR A 346 -12.85 2.45 12.45
C THR A 346 -11.69 2.94 11.59
N ILE A 347 -11.97 3.91 10.73
CA ILE A 347 -10.98 4.76 10.11
C ILE A 347 -11.43 6.21 10.26
N ARG A 348 -10.53 7.06 10.75
CA ARG A 348 -10.74 8.50 10.89
C ARG A 348 -9.53 9.22 10.38
N PHE A 349 -9.74 9.97 9.31
CA PHE A 349 -8.75 10.87 8.78
C PHE A 349 -8.80 12.20 9.57
N PRO A 350 -7.67 12.85 9.78
CA PRO A 350 -7.64 14.21 10.32
C PRO A 350 -8.45 15.15 9.43
N ASP A 351 -9.15 16.10 10.05
CA ASP A 351 -9.81 17.18 9.34
C ASP A 351 -8.79 18.30 9.07
N SER A 352 -8.11 18.20 7.93
CA SER A 352 -6.98 19.07 7.57
C SER A 352 -6.98 19.31 6.07
N ASP A 353 -6.89 20.60 5.68
CA ASP A 353 -6.73 21.01 4.29
C ASP A 353 -5.27 20.85 3.78
N GLU A 354 -4.33 20.47 4.66
CA GLU A 354 -2.91 20.31 4.32
C GLU A 354 -2.59 18.95 3.70
N ILE A 355 -3.59 18.03 3.64
CA ILE A 355 -3.41 16.65 3.20
C ILE A 355 -4.49 16.22 2.23
N ARG A 356 -4.07 15.57 1.15
CA ARG A 356 -4.98 14.93 0.20
C ARG A 356 -5.08 13.44 0.50
N TRP A 357 -6.30 12.94 0.62
CA TRP A 357 -6.62 11.52 0.80
C TRP A 357 -7.30 10.97 -0.43
N ASP A 358 -6.60 10.17 -1.22
CA ASP A 358 -7.21 9.34 -2.26
C ASP A 358 -7.49 7.97 -1.63
N SER A 359 -8.67 7.82 -1.00
CA SER A 359 -9.04 6.63 -0.23
C SER A 359 -10.18 5.87 -0.89
N GLY A 360 -10.10 4.54 -0.87
CA GLY A 360 -11.16 3.64 -1.36
C GLY A 360 -11.98 2.99 -0.26
N ILE A 361 -11.73 3.32 1.00
CA ILE A 361 -12.27 2.63 2.17
C ILE A 361 -12.97 3.57 3.15
N VAL A 362 -13.89 3.00 3.91
CA VAL A 362 -14.57 3.64 5.05
C VAL A 362 -14.67 2.67 6.22
N SER A 363 -15.01 3.17 7.40
CA SER A 363 -15.31 2.32 8.58
C SER A 363 -16.37 1.28 8.25
N GLY A 364 -16.13 0.04 8.63
CA GLY A 364 -17.00 -1.11 8.38
C GLY A 364 -16.69 -1.90 7.10
N ASP A 365 -15.77 -1.42 6.25
CA ASP A 365 -15.34 -2.17 5.05
C ASP A 365 -14.49 -3.39 5.42
N GLU A 366 -14.53 -4.40 4.56
CA GLU A 366 -13.76 -5.64 4.71
C GLU A 366 -12.57 -5.68 3.75
N ILE A 367 -11.39 -5.96 4.28
CA ILE A 367 -10.20 -6.26 3.48
C ILE A 367 -10.20 -7.74 3.15
N THR A 368 -10.27 -8.04 1.85
CA THR A 368 -10.34 -9.42 1.36
C THR A 368 -9.04 -9.85 0.69
N PRO A 369 -8.75 -11.17 0.62
CA PRO A 369 -7.53 -11.67 -0.02
C PRO A 369 -7.54 -11.60 -1.54
N GLU A 370 -8.64 -11.16 -2.15
CA GLU A 370 -8.86 -11.19 -3.59
C GLU A 370 -8.11 -10.09 -4.35
N TYR A 371 -7.87 -8.95 -3.70
CA TYR A 371 -7.32 -7.74 -4.32
C TYR A 371 -6.14 -7.17 -3.52
N ASP A 372 -5.51 -6.15 -4.09
CA ASP A 372 -4.42 -5.40 -3.46
C ASP A 372 -4.89 -4.79 -2.13
N PRO A 373 -4.09 -4.91 -1.03
CA PRO A 373 -4.46 -4.41 0.28
C PRO A 373 -4.26 -2.89 0.46
N MET A 374 -4.07 -2.12 -0.60
CA MET A 374 -3.94 -0.67 -0.52
C MET A 374 -5.24 -0.02 -0.06
N LEU A 375 -5.18 0.71 1.04
CA LEU A 375 -6.29 1.38 1.68
C LEU A 375 -6.48 2.80 1.14
N ALA A 376 -5.37 3.53 1.01
CA ALA A 376 -5.37 4.91 0.55
C ALA A 376 -3.99 5.31 0.05
N LYS A 377 -3.97 6.37 -0.76
CA LYS A 377 -2.81 7.20 -1.01
C LYS A 377 -2.96 8.46 -0.16
N VAL A 378 -1.90 8.83 0.52
CA VAL A 378 -1.85 9.96 1.42
C VAL A 378 -0.81 10.93 0.89
N ILE A 379 -1.22 12.12 0.48
CA ILE A 379 -0.38 13.07 -0.23
C ILE A 379 -0.32 14.38 0.54
N ALA A 380 0.90 14.86 0.82
CA ALA A 380 1.13 16.18 1.38
C ALA A 380 1.94 17.04 0.41
N TRP A 381 1.55 18.29 0.31
CA TRP A 381 2.30 19.33 -0.35
C TRP A 381 2.92 20.29 0.66
N GLY A 382 4.07 20.87 0.33
CA GLY A 382 4.72 21.91 1.10
C GLY A 382 5.62 22.77 0.23
N GLU A 383 5.97 23.97 0.70
CA GLU A 383 6.91 24.84 -0.02
C GLU A 383 8.31 24.20 -0.12
N THR A 384 8.64 23.33 0.83
CA THR A 384 9.88 22.57 0.85
C THR A 384 9.61 21.08 1.08
N ARG A 385 10.54 20.24 0.64
CA ARG A 385 10.49 18.78 0.85
C ARG A 385 10.37 18.40 2.33
N GLU A 386 11.11 19.11 3.20
CA GLU A 386 11.08 18.85 4.64
C GLU A 386 9.69 19.19 5.24
N GLN A 387 9.06 20.27 4.77
CA GLN A 387 7.72 20.65 5.19
C GLN A 387 6.69 19.59 4.77
N ALA A 388 6.69 19.18 3.48
CA ALA A 388 5.81 18.12 2.99
C ALA A 388 5.96 16.82 3.78
N ALA A 389 7.21 16.39 4.06
CA ALA A 389 7.49 15.21 4.87
C ALA A 389 6.94 15.31 6.30
N LYS A 390 7.11 16.45 6.95
CA LYS A 390 6.62 16.69 8.32
C LYS A 390 5.10 16.73 8.39
N ILE A 391 4.45 17.39 7.43
CA ILE A 391 2.98 17.39 7.30
C ILE A 391 2.48 15.95 7.15
N LEU A 392 3.02 15.20 6.18
CA LEU A 392 2.60 13.83 5.91
C LEU A 392 2.79 12.91 7.14
N ALA A 393 3.93 13.02 7.83
CA ALA A 393 4.19 12.23 9.04
C ALA A 393 3.22 12.58 10.18
N ARG A 394 2.92 13.88 10.38
CA ARG A 394 1.97 14.34 11.41
C ARG A 394 0.56 13.82 11.14
N GLU A 395 0.09 13.95 9.92
CA GLU A 395 -1.26 13.54 9.54
C GLU A 395 -1.43 12.02 9.60
N LEU A 396 -0.42 11.25 9.18
CA LEU A 396 -0.41 9.80 9.37
C LEU A 396 -0.45 9.41 10.85
N LYS A 397 0.28 10.08 11.73
CA LYS A 397 0.23 9.84 13.19
C LYS A 397 -1.14 10.11 13.78
N SER A 398 -1.80 11.17 13.32
CA SER A 398 -3.13 11.59 13.80
C SER A 398 -4.26 10.73 13.24
N THR A 399 -4.02 10.02 12.14
CA THR A 399 -5.00 9.09 11.55
C THR A 399 -5.23 7.91 12.48
N HIS A 400 -6.50 7.64 12.82
CA HIS A 400 -6.89 6.51 13.65
C HIS A 400 -7.45 5.37 12.80
N ILE A 401 -6.84 4.19 12.90
CA ILE A 401 -7.27 2.99 12.18
C ILE A 401 -7.30 1.81 13.16
N SER A 402 -8.44 1.13 13.22
CA SER A 402 -8.62 -0.06 14.05
C SER A 402 -9.26 -1.21 13.28
N GLY A 403 -9.04 -2.43 13.77
CA GLY A 403 -9.55 -3.67 13.19
C GLY A 403 -8.54 -4.41 12.31
N VAL A 404 -7.59 -3.70 11.66
CA VAL A 404 -6.53 -4.27 10.85
C VAL A 404 -5.18 -3.62 11.15
N ILE A 405 -4.09 -4.37 11.00
CA ILE A 405 -2.73 -3.82 11.08
C ILE A 405 -2.39 -3.14 9.75
N THR A 406 -1.73 -2.00 9.83
CA THR A 406 -1.32 -1.23 8.66
C THR A 406 0.18 -0.93 8.68
N ASN A 407 0.72 -0.52 7.53
CA ASN A 407 2.10 -0.05 7.40
C ASN A 407 2.30 1.40 7.87
N LYS A 408 1.30 2.02 8.51
CA LYS A 408 1.27 3.45 8.87
C LYS A 408 2.49 3.89 9.68
N GLU A 409 2.85 3.17 10.74
CA GLU A 409 4.01 3.50 11.57
C GLU A 409 5.33 3.38 10.80
N PHE A 410 5.45 2.38 9.96
CA PHE A 410 6.60 2.24 9.08
C PHE A 410 6.74 3.43 8.14
N LEU A 411 5.65 3.93 7.57
CA LEU A 411 5.64 5.14 6.73
C LEU A 411 6.10 6.37 7.52
N VAL A 412 5.60 6.54 8.73
CA VAL A 412 6.02 7.64 9.63
C VAL A 412 7.52 7.55 9.93
N ASN A 413 8.01 6.36 10.28
CA ASN A 413 9.42 6.14 10.56
C ASN A 413 10.31 6.41 9.33
N CYS A 414 9.82 6.12 8.11
CA CYS A 414 10.52 6.50 6.88
C CYS A 414 10.61 8.02 6.73
N LEU A 415 9.48 8.72 6.86
CA LEU A 415 9.37 10.17 6.65
C LEU A 415 10.20 10.98 7.68
N GLU A 416 10.30 10.50 8.93
CA GLU A 416 11.07 11.13 9.98
C GLU A 416 12.56 10.70 10.00
N ASN A 417 12.94 9.72 9.17
CA ASN A 417 14.31 9.24 9.10
C ASN A 417 15.25 10.34 8.58
N LYS A 418 16.40 10.54 9.26
CA LYS A 418 17.39 11.54 8.86
C LYS A 418 17.95 11.33 7.45
N SER A 419 18.09 10.08 7.02
CA SER A 419 18.53 9.75 5.66
C SER A 419 17.47 10.13 4.62
N PHE A 420 16.18 9.91 4.93
CA PHE A 420 15.07 10.38 4.10
C PHE A 420 15.08 11.91 3.99
N LEU A 421 15.06 12.62 5.13
CA LEU A 421 15.06 14.08 5.16
C LEU A 421 16.28 14.68 4.44
N GLY A 422 17.43 14.01 4.50
CA GLY A 422 18.65 14.38 3.78
C GLY A 422 18.69 13.98 2.30
N GLY A 423 17.59 13.46 1.73
CA GLY A 423 17.50 13.06 0.33
C GLY A 423 18.34 11.82 -0.05
N LYS A 424 18.78 11.00 0.94
CA LYS A 424 19.54 9.77 0.71
C LYS A 424 18.60 8.57 0.52
N THR A 425 17.81 8.60 -0.53
CA THR A 425 16.67 7.71 -0.81
C THR A 425 16.92 6.76 -1.99
N THR A 426 18.09 6.13 -2.05
CA THR A 426 18.38 5.08 -3.04
C THR A 426 17.54 3.82 -2.82
N SER A 427 17.45 2.96 -3.83
CA SER A 427 16.60 1.74 -3.81
C SER A 427 16.90 0.76 -2.68
N ASP A 428 18.06 0.85 -2.05
CA ASP A 428 18.47 0.09 -0.86
C ASP A 428 18.06 0.75 0.49
N PHE A 429 17.32 1.87 0.47
CA PHE A 429 16.99 2.67 1.65
C PHE A 429 16.37 1.85 2.78
N ILE A 430 15.37 1.02 2.48
CA ILE A 430 14.67 0.22 3.50
C ILE A 430 15.61 -0.79 4.16
N GLU A 431 16.46 -1.45 3.38
CA GLU A 431 17.43 -2.41 3.88
C GLU A 431 18.49 -1.72 4.77
N ARG A 432 19.06 -0.63 4.28
CA ARG A 432 20.10 0.15 4.95
C ARG A 432 19.64 0.76 6.28
N GLU A 433 18.41 1.28 6.34
CA GLU A 433 17.86 1.95 7.52
C GLU A 433 16.98 1.03 8.38
N SER A 434 16.91 -0.27 8.08
CA SER A 434 15.97 -1.24 8.65
C SER A 434 15.87 -1.18 10.18
N LYS A 435 16.99 -1.08 10.90
CA LYS A 435 17.01 -1.02 12.37
C LYS A 435 16.21 0.16 12.95
N LYS A 436 16.13 1.29 12.22
CA LYS A 436 15.39 2.49 12.65
C LYS A 436 13.94 2.45 12.18
N LEU A 437 13.71 1.88 11.00
CA LEU A 437 12.38 1.81 10.40
C LEU A 437 11.46 0.84 11.15
N PHE A 438 12.03 -0.20 11.76
CA PHE A 438 11.34 -1.20 12.57
C PHE A 438 11.63 -1.07 14.06
N SER A 439 11.89 0.15 14.55
CA SER A 439 12.11 0.39 15.98
C SER A 439 10.85 0.11 16.80
N SER A 440 11.07 -0.31 18.05
CA SER A 440 9.97 -0.52 19.00
C SER A 440 9.28 0.79 19.38
N ILE A 441 7.99 0.70 19.69
CA ILE A 441 7.19 1.82 20.17
C ILE A 441 7.71 2.32 21.53
N ASP A 442 7.61 3.62 21.77
CA ASP A 442 8.00 4.21 23.06
C ASP A 442 7.17 3.63 24.22
N LYS A 443 7.86 3.08 25.21
CA LYS A 443 7.22 2.47 26.42
C LYS A 443 6.36 3.47 27.19
N GLY A 444 6.72 4.75 27.20
CA GLY A 444 5.93 5.80 27.83
C GLY A 444 4.61 6.08 27.08
N LEU A 445 4.64 5.97 25.74
CA LEU A 445 3.44 6.10 24.93
C LEU A 445 2.50 4.90 25.13
N ILE A 446 3.03 3.66 25.20
CA ILE A 446 2.26 2.46 25.50
C ILE A 446 1.56 2.59 26.84
N ASP A 447 2.29 3.00 27.89
CA ASP A 447 1.76 3.17 29.24
C ASP A 447 0.63 4.24 29.30
N ARG A 448 0.84 5.39 28.64
CA ARG A 448 -0.20 6.45 28.54
C ARG A 448 -1.43 5.98 27.79
N SER A 449 -1.27 5.22 26.72
CA SER A 449 -2.39 4.67 25.94
C SER A 449 -3.21 3.67 26.74
N MET A 450 -2.58 2.80 27.53
CA MET A 450 -3.28 1.86 28.40
C MET A 450 -4.03 2.58 29.53
N LYS A 451 -3.44 3.64 30.11
CA LYS A 451 -4.13 4.48 31.11
C LYS A 451 -5.34 5.22 30.52
N ALA A 452 -5.20 5.75 29.30
CA ALA A 452 -6.32 6.33 28.57
C ALA A 452 -7.45 5.32 28.33
N ALA A 453 -7.10 4.09 27.95
CA ALA A 453 -8.07 3.01 27.78
C ALA A 453 -8.81 2.65 29.07
N ILE A 454 -8.13 2.63 30.22
CA ILE A 454 -8.78 2.40 31.53
C ILE A 454 -9.84 3.46 31.80
N ILE A 455 -9.49 4.74 31.63
CA ILE A 455 -10.40 5.87 31.84
C ILE A 455 -11.60 5.78 30.87
N TRP A 456 -11.32 5.52 29.60
CA TRP A 456 -12.34 5.41 28.55
C TRP A 456 -13.34 4.26 28.80
N LEU A 457 -12.84 3.06 29.15
CA LEU A 457 -13.67 1.89 29.44
C LEU A 457 -14.62 2.12 30.60
N GLN A 458 -14.16 2.83 31.63
CA GLN A 458 -15.00 3.17 32.78
C GLN A 458 -16.13 4.13 32.40
N GLU A 459 -15.90 5.05 31.46
CA GLU A 459 -16.94 5.93 30.95
C GLU A 459 -17.94 5.22 30.04
N THR A 460 -17.42 4.42 29.09
CA THR A 460 -18.25 3.71 28.13
C THR A 460 -19.21 2.74 28.81
N SER A 461 -18.77 2.07 29.88
CA SER A 461 -19.61 1.12 30.64
C SER A 461 -20.83 1.76 31.31
N LYS A 462 -20.85 3.10 31.48
CA LYS A 462 -22.00 3.82 32.03
C LYS A 462 -23.10 4.06 31.01
N CYS A 463 -22.75 4.30 29.77
CA CYS A 463 -23.71 4.67 28.72
C CYS A 463 -24.78 3.60 28.45
N GLY A 464 -24.54 2.35 28.93
CA GLY A 464 -25.48 1.23 28.79
C GLY A 464 -26.54 1.10 29.91
N ASN A 465 -26.45 1.83 31.02
CA ASN A 465 -27.29 1.60 32.21
C ASN A 465 -28.13 2.82 32.61
N SER A 466 -29.16 3.15 31.80
CA SER A 466 -30.03 4.33 32.00
C SER A 466 -30.82 4.34 33.32
N ARG A 467 -30.93 3.22 34.03
CA ARG A 467 -31.77 3.11 35.25
C ARG A 467 -31.08 3.58 36.55
N LEU A 468 -29.74 3.71 36.55
CA LEU A 468 -28.97 4.02 37.76
C LEU A 468 -28.10 5.28 37.63
N ASN A 469 -28.41 6.16 36.66
CA ASN A 469 -27.65 7.37 36.40
C ASN A 469 -27.58 8.39 37.54
N PHE A 470 -28.42 8.20 38.59
CA PHE A 470 -28.41 9.04 39.78
C PHE A 470 -27.37 8.63 40.82
N LEU A 471 -26.77 7.44 40.68
CA LEU A 471 -25.73 6.99 41.60
C LEU A 471 -24.35 7.54 41.13
N PRO A 472 -23.51 7.99 42.10
CA PRO A 472 -22.13 8.31 41.78
C PRO A 472 -21.41 7.13 41.11
N ARG A 473 -20.40 7.43 40.32
CA ARG A 473 -19.54 6.41 39.67
C ARG A 473 -18.95 5.50 40.75
N ASN A 474 -18.93 4.19 40.48
CA ASN A 474 -18.37 3.18 41.38
C ASN A 474 -18.89 3.29 42.81
N TRP A 475 -20.15 3.71 42.99
CA TRP A 475 -20.79 3.76 44.29
C TRP A 475 -20.80 2.37 44.91
N THR A 476 -20.27 2.25 46.09
CA THR A 476 -20.28 1.03 46.92
C THR A 476 -20.70 1.38 48.32
N ASN A 477 -21.35 0.46 49.01
CA ASN A 477 -21.74 0.62 50.43
C ASN A 477 -20.63 0.19 51.38
N GLY A 478 -19.41 -0.04 50.89
CA GLY A 478 -18.23 -0.44 51.67
C GLY A 478 -16.93 -0.05 51.00
N ILE A 479 -15.80 -0.18 51.68
CA ILE A 479 -14.47 0.04 51.12
C ILE A 479 -14.13 -1.14 50.21
N MET A 480 -14.03 -0.89 48.96
CA MET A 480 -13.62 -1.90 47.95
C MET A 480 -12.12 -1.75 47.67
N PRO A 481 -11.41 -2.86 47.39
CA PRO A 481 -10.05 -2.80 46.87
C PRO A 481 -10.01 -2.15 45.49
N HIS A 482 -8.85 -1.65 45.10
CA HIS A 482 -8.64 -1.13 43.73
C HIS A 482 -9.05 -2.18 42.70
N GLU A 483 -9.73 -1.73 41.67
CA GLU A 483 -10.04 -2.58 40.53
C GLU A 483 -8.76 -2.93 39.76
N GLN A 484 -8.74 -4.09 39.09
CA GLN A 484 -7.57 -4.54 38.33
C GLN A 484 -7.94 -4.74 36.88
N MET A 485 -7.06 -4.24 35.98
CA MET A 485 -7.13 -4.46 34.56
C MET A 485 -5.78 -4.97 34.06
N ILE A 486 -5.82 -5.98 33.18
CA ILE A 486 -4.63 -6.58 32.59
C ILE A 486 -4.73 -6.42 31.08
N PHE A 487 -3.71 -5.80 30.49
CA PHE A 487 -3.55 -5.72 29.05
C PHE A 487 -2.42 -6.63 28.61
N SER A 488 -2.54 -7.17 27.38
CA SER A 488 -1.48 -7.89 26.68
C SER A 488 -1.05 -7.11 25.46
N PHE A 489 0.25 -6.83 25.34
CA PHE A 489 0.86 -6.14 24.21
C PHE A 489 2.17 -6.81 23.87
N GLU A 490 2.34 -7.26 22.61
CA GLU A 490 3.55 -7.96 22.09
C GLU A 490 4.00 -9.15 22.97
N GLY A 491 3.03 -9.86 23.58
CA GLY A 491 3.30 -11.02 24.45
C GLY A 491 3.65 -10.68 25.89
N GLU A 492 3.80 -9.41 26.24
CA GLU A 492 3.99 -8.94 27.61
C GLU A 492 2.66 -8.58 28.28
N GLU A 493 2.55 -8.82 29.59
CA GLU A 493 1.39 -8.44 30.39
C GLU A 493 1.65 -7.15 31.16
N TYR A 494 0.68 -6.26 31.11
CA TYR A 494 0.69 -4.97 31.78
C TYR A 494 -0.46 -4.93 32.80
N ILE A 495 -0.13 -4.91 34.09
CA ILE A 495 -1.09 -4.98 35.19
C ILE A 495 -1.27 -3.60 35.78
N TYR A 496 -2.51 -3.13 35.77
CA TYR A 496 -2.93 -1.86 36.39
C TYR A 496 -3.93 -2.12 37.51
N GLN A 497 -3.78 -1.36 38.59
CA GLN A 497 -4.77 -1.22 39.62
C GLN A 497 -5.27 0.22 39.60
N TYR A 498 -6.58 0.43 39.68
CA TYR A 498 -7.15 1.76 39.62
C TYR A 498 -8.34 1.93 40.55
N SER A 499 -8.58 3.16 40.93
CA SER A 499 -9.78 3.62 41.60
C SER A 499 -10.28 4.89 40.94
N ASN A 500 -11.57 5.13 41.00
CA ASN A 500 -12.20 6.34 40.49
C ASN A 500 -13.03 7.00 41.58
N ASN A 501 -12.73 8.26 41.84
CA ASN A 501 -13.49 9.09 42.76
C ASN A 501 -13.92 10.37 42.06
N GLN A 502 -15.20 10.49 41.70
CA GLN A 502 -15.80 11.71 41.09
C GLN A 502 -15.00 12.27 39.90
N ASP A 503 -14.80 11.49 38.87
CA ASP A 503 -14.06 11.87 37.62
C ASP A 503 -12.53 11.96 37.78
N VAL A 504 -11.99 11.65 38.96
CA VAL A 504 -10.56 11.56 39.18
C VAL A 504 -10.15 10.10 39.32
N PHE A 505 -9.28 9.67 38.47
CA PHE A 505 -8.74 8.32 38.46
C PHE A 505 -7.36 8.31 39.11
N GLU A 506 -7.16 7.40 40.04
CA GLU A 506 -5.84 7.04 40.54
C GLU A 506 -5.47 5.70 39.93
N ILE A 507 -4.38 5.69 39.12
CA ILE A 507 -3.96 4.52 38.36
C ILE A 507 -2.56 4.12 38.81
N HIS A 508 -2.43 2.88 39.28
CA HIS A 508 -1.19 2.30 39.74
C HIS A 508 -0.75 1.21 38.76
N ARG A 509 0.47 1.31 38.23
CA ARG A 509 1.08 0.25 37.45
C ARG A 509 2.08 -0.48 38.34
N LYS A 510 1.93 -1.80 38.45
CA LYS A 510 2.89 -2.66 39.12
C LYS A 510 3.99 -3.07 38.14
N PHE A 511 5.22 -2.70 38.42
CA PHE A 511 6.38 -3.08 37.63
C PHE A 511 7.49 -3.64 38.57
N PHE A 512 7.61 -4.98 38.64
CA PHE A 512 8.42 -5.67 39.63
C PHE A 512 8.10 -5.20 41.09
N GLU A 513 9.08 -4.61 41.77
CA GLU A 513 8.89 -4.07 43.14
C GLU A 513 8.52 -2.58 43.18
N ARG A 514 8.44 -1.91 42.00
CA ARG A 514 8.09 -0.49 41.90
C ARG A 514 6.63 -0.33 41.51
N ILE A 515 5.96 0.61 42.15
CA ILE A 515 4.60 1.04 41.78
C ILE A 515 4.73 2.46 41.25
N SER A 516 4.35 2.68 40.00
CA SER A 516 4.15 4.04 39.47
C SER A 516 2.70 4.44 39.71
N GLN A 517 2.49 5.63 40.25
CA GLN A 517 1.18 6.21 40.44
C GLN A 517 0.95 7.32 39.44
N SER A 518 -0.25 7.37 38.86
CA SER A 518 -0.70 8.41 37.96
C SER A 518 -2.08 8.88 38.38
N ARG A 519 -2.36 10.15 38.11
CA ARG A 519 -3.66 10.77 38.34
C ARG A 519 -4.25 11.24 37.03
N GLY A 520 -5.47 10.75 36.71
CA GLY A 520 -6.22 11.14 35.53
C GLY A 520 -7.52 11.86 35.88
N LYS A 521 -7.92 12.82 35.03
CA LYS A 521 -9.22 13.50 35.16
C LYS A 521 -9.83 13.69 33.78
N ILE A 522 -11.12 13.35 33.66
CA ILE A 522 -11.87 13.56 32.41
C ILE A 522 -12.23 15.06 32.30
N LEU A 523 -11.95 15.63 31.16
CA LEU A 523 -12.34 17.00 30.79
C LEU A 523 -13.55 16.96 29.87
N GLU A 524 -13.53 16.10 28.85
CA GLU A 524 -14.61 15.90 27.90
C GLU A 524 -14.61 14.45 27.42
N PHE A 525 -15.78 13.89 27.20
CA PHE A 525 -15.95 12.53 26.72
C PHE A 525 -17.05 12.46 25.67
N ASN A 526 -16.76 11.77 24.58
CA ASN A 526 -17.76 11.24 23.67
C ASN A 526 -17.40 9.79 23.32
N GLU A 527 -18.31 9.08 22.66
CA GLU A 527 -18.24 7.63 22.45
C GLU A 527 -16.86 7.10 21.99
N ASN A 528 -16.11 7.90 21.25
CA ASN A 528 -14.83 7.49 20.65
C ASN A 528 -13.66 8.45 20.92
N ASN A 529 -13.92 9.56 21.63
CA ASN A 529 -12.90 10.55 21.96
C ASN A 529 -12.90 10.82 23.45
N LEU A 530 -11.71 10.83 24.03
CA LEU A 530 -11.48 11.15 25.41
C LEU A 530 -10.51 12.33 25.49
N TYR A 531 -10.99 13.47 25.97
CA TYR A 531 -10.17 14.64 26.31
C TYR A 531 -9.97 14.63 27.81
N PHE A 532 -8.73 14.50 28.27
CA PHE A 532 -8.43 14.23 29.67
C PHE A 532 -7.09 14.78 30.10
N GLU A 533 -6.94 15.00 31.36
CA GLU A 533 -5.69 15.31 32.03
C GLU A 533 -5.07 14.02 32.59
N LEU A 534 -3.79 13.82 32.41
CA LEU A 534 -3.01 12.72 32.97
C LEU A 534 -1.65 13.25 33.43
N ASP A 535 -1.38 13.20 34.74
CA ASP A 535 -0.11 13.66 35.32
C ASP A 535 0.27 15.07 34.85
N ASP A 536 -0.62 16.04 35.03
CA ASP A 536 -0.52 17.46 34.63
C ASP A 536 -0.41 17.71 33.10
N SER A 537 -0.61 16.66 32.28
CA SER A 537 -0.63 16.78 30.82
C SER A 537 -2.05 16.61 30.28
N ILE A 538 -2.50 17.55 29.46
CA ILE A 538 -3.78 17.44 28.75
C ILE A 538 -3.57 16.66 27.47
N LEU A 539 -4.37 15.61 27.29
CA LEU A 539 -4.28 14.66 26.19
C LEU A 539 -5.64 14.51 25.50
N ASN A 540 -5.59 14.27 24.20
CA ASN A 540 -6.75 13.85 23.40
C ASN A 540 -6.51 12.45 22.86
N ALA A 541 -7.39 11.51 23.16
CA ALA A 541 -7.32 10.13 22.72
C ALA A 541 -8.50 9.78 21.81
N GLN A 542 -8.20 9.23 20.64
CA GLN A 542 -9.19 8.50 19.85
C GLN A 542 -9.09 7.02 20.24
N ILE A 543 -10.22 6.42 20.62
CA ILE A 543 -10.22 5.05 21.17
C ILE A 543 -11.32 4.25 20.49
N THR A 544 -11.00 3.00 20.16
CA THR A 544 -11.95 2.04 19.60
C THR A 544 -11.71 0.67 20.24
N GLU A 545 -12.79 0.01 20.62
CA GLU A 545 -12.78 -1.38 21.09
C GLU A 545 -13.45 -2.27 20.05
N SER A 546 -12.82 -3.40 19.76
CA SER A 546 -13.40 -4.45 18.92
C SER A 546 -12.86 -5.81 19.33
N SER A 547 -13.75 -6.75 19.61
CA SER A 547 -13.40 -8.16 19.92
C SER A 547 -12.32 -8.31 21.02
N GLY A 548 -12.38 -7.45 22.05
CA GLY A 548 -11.43 -7.45 23.17
C GLY A 548 -10.07 -6.81 22.86
N ASN A 549 -9.89 -6.26 21.66
CA ASN A 549 -8.76 -5.41 21.34
C ASN A 549 -9.15 -3.94 21.50
N ILE A 550 -8.28 -3.16 22.10
CA ILE A 550 -8.43 -1.71 22.19
C ILE A 550 -7.34 -1.06 21.36
N THR A 551 -7.73 -0.15 20.49
CA THR A 551 -6.82 0.71 19.75
C THR A 551 -6.93 2.14 20.25
N VAL A 552 -5.81 2.71 20.67
CA VAL A 552 -5.71 4.07 21.21
C VAL A 552 -4.77 4.89 20.35
N ASN A 553 -5.20 6.09 19.94
CA ASN A 553 -4.36 7.09 19.27
C ASN A 553 -4.31 8.37 20.11
N LEU A 554 -3.12 8.71 20.56
CA LEU A 554 -2.82 9.97 21.29
C LEU A 554 -2.17 11.03 20.37
N GLY A 555 -2.46 11.02 19.06
CA GLY A 555 -1.82 11.89 18.06
C GLY A 555 -0.37 11.50 17.73
N LYS A 556 0.05 10.28 18.11
CA LYS A 556 1.42 9.75 17.92
C LYS A 556 1.44 8.36 17.26
N GLY A 557 0.36 7.95 16.63
CA GLY A 557 0.15 6.64 16.06
C GLY A 557 -0.83 5.79 16.88
N ASP A 558 -1.29 4.71 16.26
CA ASP A 558 -2.21 3.77 16.90
C ASP A 558 -1.44 2.73 17.73
N ILE A 559 -1.91 2.48 18.94
CA ILE A 559 -1.43 1.38 19.77
C ILE A 559 -2.60 0.46 20.03
N THR A 560 -2.49 -0.78 19.57
CA THR A 560 -3.50 -1.81 19.75
C THR A 560 -3.01 -2.84 20.76
N PHE A 561 -3.78 -3.07 21.80
CA PHE A 561 -3.51 -4.08 22.83
C PHE A 561 -4.79 -4.83 23.20
N LYS A 562 -4.63 -6.03 23.71
CA LYS A 562 -5.74 -6.90 24.08
C LYS A 562 -6.06 -6.77 25.57
N ILE A 563 -7.35 -6.67 25.90
CA ILE A 563 -7.81 -6.82 27.28
C ILE A 563 -7.77 -8.31 27.63
N LYS A 564 -7.07 -8.66 28.70
CA LYS A 564 -7.11 -10.02 29.21
C LYS A 564 -8.39 -10.20 30.06
N PRO A 565 -9.29 -11.12 29.67
CA PRO A 565 -10.51 -11.34 30.43
C PRO A 565 -10.18 -11.84 31.84
N ARG A 566 -10.95 -11.38 32.81
CA ARG A 566 -10.78 -11.79 34.23
C ARG A 566 -10.99 -13.29 34.42
N PHE A 567 -11.85 -13.90 33.62
CA PHE A 567 -12.14 -15.32 33.59
C PHE A 567 -11.78 -15.88 32.22
N VAL A 568 -11.00 -16.94 32.18
CA VAL A 568 -10.61 -17.65 30.95
C VAL A 568 -11.79 -18.51 30.49
N ASP A 569 -12.12 -18.45 29.19
CA ASP A 569 -13.09 -19.36 28.59
C ASP A 569 -12.52 -20.79 28.64
N PRO A 570 -13.20 -21.75 29.28
CA PRO A 570 -12.72 -23.13 29.36
C PRO A 570 -12.57 -23.82 28.00
N ASN A 571 -13.18 -23.26 26.94
CA ASN A 571 -13.16 -23.82 25.59
C ASN A 571 -12.01 -23.25 24.71
N GLU A 572 -11.25 -22.28 25.15
CA GLU A 572 -10.02 -21.83 24.45
C GLU A 572 -8.90 -22.85 24.65
N VAL A 573 -8.85 -23.87 23.80
CA VAL A 573 -7.74 -24.83 23.76
C VAL A 573 -6.57 -24.22 23.00
N VAL A 574 -5.61 -23.67 23.70
CA VAL A 574 -4.30 -23.30 23.11
C VAL A 574 -3.50 -24.60 22.93
N ILE A 575 -3.30 -25.03 21.69
CA ILE A 575 -2.45 -26.19 21.39
C ILE A 575 -0.98 -25.73 21.48
N GLU A 576 -0.30 -26.07 22.57
CA GLU A 576 1.13 -25.80 22.72
C GLU A 576 1.92 -26.42 21.55
N GLY A 577 2.82 -25.61 20.93
CA GLY A 577 3.63 -26.05 19.78
C GLY A 577 2.89 -26.07 18.43
N GLY A 578 1.63 -25.67 18.39
CA GLY A 578 0.86 -25.55 17.14
C GLY A 578 1.35 -24.38 16.25
N LEU A 579 1.61 -24.67 14.98
CA LEU A 579 1.86 -23.67 13.94
C LEU A 579 0.60 -23.50 13.10
N SER A 580 0.00 -22.33 13.11
CA SER A 580 -1.23 -22.01 12.39
C SER A 580 -0.98 -21.13 11.16
N ALA A 581 -1.94 -21.15 10.22
CA ALA A 581 -1.92 -20.27 9.06
C ALA A 581 -2.10 -18.81 9.52
N PRO A 582 -1.18 -17.90 9.14
CA PRO A 582 -1.29 -16.49 9.51
C PRO A 582 -2.34 -15.75 8.68
N MET A 583 -2.84 -16.36 7.61
CA MET A 583 -3.84 -15.79 6.69
C MET A 583 -4.50 -16.90 5.88
N PRO A 584 -5.68 -16.66 5.29
CA PRO A 584 -6.26 -17.57 4.31
C PRO A 584 -5.37 -17.64 3.07
N GLY A 585 -5.21 -18.85 2.54
CA GLY A 585 -4.41 -19.05 1.34
C GLY A 585 -4.35 -20.50 0.91
N LYS A 586 -3.66 -20.76 -0.21
CA LYS A 586 -3.47 -22.09 -0.76
C LYS A 586 -2.08 -22.61 -0.42
N ILE A 587 -2.00 -23.80 0.12
CA ILE A 587 -0.72 -24.47 0.40
C ILE A 587 -0.07 -24.85 -0.94
N LEU A 588 1.05 -24.24 -1.29
CA LEU A 588 1.81 -24.56 -2.50
C LEU A 588 2.71 -25.77 -2.30
N ASN A 589 3.46 -25.76 -1.20
CA ASN A 589 4.45 -26.80 -0.93
C ASN A 589 4.67 -26.99 0.57
N ILE A 590 4.90 -28.24 0.97
CA ILE A 590 5.28 -28.63 2.33
C ILE A 590 6.70 -29.20 2.26
N LYS A 591 7.67 -28.52 2.88
CA LYS A 591 9.09 -28.86 2.79
C LYS A 591 9.55 -29.88 3.84
N VAL A 592 8.72 -30.17 4.82
CA VAL A 592 9.03 -31.06 5.94
C VAL A 592 8.01 -32.17 6.08
N LYS A 593 8.40 -33.25 6.72
CA LYS A 593 7.55 -34.40 7.03
C LYS A 593 7.57 -34.66 8.53
N LYS A 594 6.61 -35.44 9.03
CA LYS A 594 6.59 -35.96 10.39
C LYS A 594 7.94 -36.52 10.79
N ASN A 595 8.41 -36.21 12.00
CA ASN A 595 9.70 -36.58 12.58
C ASN A 595 10.93 -35.85 12.00
N ASN A 596 10.78 -34.85 11.12
CA ASN A 596 11.90 -34.02 10.71
C ASN A 596 12.32 -33.08 11.85
N LYS A 597 13.64 -32.96 12.06
CA LYS A 597 14.21 -31.92 12.95
C LYS A 597 14.22 -30.60 12.21
N VAL A 598 13.80 -29.55 12.86
CA VAL A 598 13.74 -28.18 12.33
C VAL A 598 14.39 -27.21 13.30
N LYS A 599 14.97 -26.15 12.77
CA LYS A 599 15.52 -25.02 13.54
C LYS A 599 14.65 -23.79 13.37
N LYS A 600 14.64 -22.94 14.37
CA LYS A 600 13.97 -21.64 14.30
C LYS A 600 14.41 -20.89 13.04
N GLY A 601 13.41 -20.48 12.24
CA GLY A 601 13.65 -19.79 10.96
C GLY A 601 13.64 -20.68 9.73
N ASP A 602 13.66 -22.01 9.86
CA ASP A 602 13.55 -22.93 8.72
C ASP A 602 12.19 -22.77 8.05
N THR A 603 12.16 -22.73 6.70
CA THR A 603 10.90 -22.67 5.95
C THR A 603 10.26 -24.05 5.89
N LEU A 604 9.08 -24.19 6.47
CA LEU A 604 8.34 -25.45 6.60
C LEU A 604 7.29 -25.64 5.54
N ILE A 605 6.52 -24.59 5.28
CA ILE A 605 5.41 -24.56 4.31
C ILE A 605 5.53 -23.31 3.44
N THR A 606 5.15 -23.41 2.17
CA THR A 606 4.94 -22.26 1.31
C THR A 606 3.44 -22.12 1.05
N LEU A 607 2.89 -20.96 1.43
CA LEU A 607 1.49 -20.57 1.27
C LEU A 607 1.39 -19.54 0.15
N GLU A 608 0.44 -19.66 -0.76
CA GLU A 608 0.08 -18.59 -1.70
C GLU A 608 -1.13 -17.83 -1.17
N ALA A 609 -0.97 -16.53 -0.97
CA ALA A 609 -2.05 -15.63 -0.64
C ALA A 609 -1.88 -14.32 -1.42
N MET A 610 -2.97 -13.72 -1.92
CA MET A 610 -2.95 -12.45 -2.66
C MET A 610 -1.95 -12.44 -3.84
N LYS A 611 -1.79 -13.59 -4.52
CA LYS A 611 -0.84 -13.79 -5.64
C LYS A 611 0.64 -13.68 -5.26
N MET A 612 0.96 -13.78 -3.97
CA MET A 612 2.33 -13.80 -3.44
C MET A 612 2.60 -15.12 -2.71
N GLU A 613 3.85 -15.59 -2.80
CA GLU A 613 4.31 -16.76 -2.05
C GLU A 613 4.82 -16.33 -0.66
N HIS A 614 4.29 -16.92 0.38
CA HIS A 614 4.67 -16.70 1.76
C HIS A 614 5.30 -17.95 2.35
N SER A 615 6.49 -17.78 2.96
CA SER A 615 7.17 -18.87 3.65
C SER A 615 6.78 -18.90 5.13
N ILE A 616 6.11 -19.96 5.55
CA ILE A 616 5.82 -20.24 6.96
C ILE A 616 7.04 -20.92 7.57
N LYS A 617 7.61 -20.29 8.60
CA LYS A 617 8.86 -20.71 9.23
C LYS A 617 8.63 -21.28 10.61
N ALA A 618 9.55 -22.15 11.05
CA ALA A 618 9.58 -22.64 12.43
C ALA A 618 9.78 -21.47 13.41
N ASN A 619 8.95 -21.40 14.43
CA ASN A 619 9.04 -20.42 15.53
C ASN A 619 10.03 -20.84 16.63
N THR A 620 10.31 -22.13 16.73
CA THR A 620 11.23 -22.76 17.69
C THR A 620 12.08 -23.84 17.03
N ASP A 621 13.17 -24.23 17.67
CA ASP A 621 13.87 -25.46 17.35
C ASP A 621 13.01 -26.64 17.85
N GLY A 622 12.95 -27.74 17.12
CA GLY A 622 12.14 -28.88 17.54
C GLY A 622 12.04 -29.99 16.52
N VAL A 623 11.07 -30.88 16.72
CA VAL A 623 10.74 -32.00 15.82
C VAL A 623 9.28 -31.86 15.37
N VAL A 624 9.03 -32.01 14.09
CA VAL A 624 7.66 -32.01 13.55
C VAL A 624 6.89 -33.24 14.05
N GLU A 625 5.93 -33.01 14.93
CA GLU A 625 5.08 -34.10 15.47
C GLU A 625 4.03 -34.53 14.47
N ASP A 626 3.35 -33.57 13.85
CA ASP A 626 2.32 -33.87 12.84
C ASP A 626 2.16 -32.72 11.84
N VAL A 627 1.66 -33.04 10.63
CA VAL A 627 1.32 -32.10 9.55
C VAL A 627 -0.14 -32.32 9.20
N PHE A 628 -0.97 -31.29 9.38
CA PHE A 628 -2.42 -31.35 9.28
C PHE A 628 -2.98 -30.93 7.92
N VAL A 629 -2.13 -30.45 7.01
CA VAL A 629 -2.53 -29.91 5.70
C VAL A 629 -1.81 -30.63 4.55
N LYS A 630 -2.36 -30.48 3.34
CA LYS A 630 -1.80 -31.04 2.10
C LYS A 630 -1.47 -29.95 1.09
N ALA A 631 -0.50 -30.21 0.21
CA ALA A 631 -0.24 -29.33 -0.92
C ALA A 631 -1.48 -29.22 -1.82
N GLY A 632 -1.83 -28.00 -2.21
CA GLY A 632 -3.04 -27.69 -2.97
C GLY A 632 -4.28 -27.36 -2.12
N GLU A 633 -4.23 -27.58 -0.81
CA GLU A 633 -5.33 -27.31 0.12
C GLU A 633 -5.50 -25.82 0.38
N GLN A 634 -6.77 -25.37 0.48
CA GLN A 634 -7.13 -24.03 0.90
C GLN A 634 -7.27 -24.01 2.42
N VAL A 635 -6.63 -23.06 3.09
CA VAL A 635 -6.67 -22.92 4.55
C VAL A 635 -7.21 -21.55 4.93
N GLU A 636 -7.88 -21.48 6.06
CA GLU A 636 -8.38 -20.24 6.66
C GLU A 636 -7.35 -19.67 7.66
N ASN A 637 -7.49 -18.39 8.02
CA ASN A 637 -6.68 -17.78 9.06
C ASN A 637 -6.85 -18.55 10.39
N GLY A 638 -5.73 -18.86 11.06
CA GLY A 638 -5.74 -19.64 12.30
C GLY A 638 -5.85 -21.15 12.13
N SER A 639 -6.05 -21.68 10.90
CA SER A 639 -6.05 -23.13 10.64
C SER A 639 -4.74 -23.76 11.08
N LEU A 640 -4.80 -24.81 11.88
CA LEU A 640 -3.62 -25.54 12.36
C LEU A 640 -2.94 -26.24 11.18
N LEU A 641 -1.68 -25.88 10.92
CA LEU A 641 -0.89 -26.42 9.80
C LEU A 641 -0.04 -27.61 10.22
N MET A 642 0.65 -27.48 11.34
CA MET A 642 1.50 -28.54 11.92
C MET A 642 1.75 -28.32 13.39
N LYS A 643 2.30 -29.35 14.05
CA LYS A 643 2.73 -29.29 15.43
C LYS A 643 4.21 -29.59 15.54
N ILE A 644 4.93 -28.77 16.31
CA ILE A 644 6.36 -28.90 16.59
C ILE A 644 6.52 -29.07 18.09
N SER A 645 7.26 -30.07 18.51
CA SER A 645 7.61 -30.37 19.91
C SER A 645 9.05 -30.01 20.21
#